data_8f8240c668e5caba0560ff1de352cd29
#
_entry.id   8f8240c668e5caba0560ff1de352cd29
#
_cell.length_a   1.000
_cell.length_b   1.000
_cell.length_c   1.000
_cell.angle_alpha   90.00
_cell.angle_beta   90.00
_cell.angle_gamma   90.00
#
_symmetry.space_group_name_H-M   'P 1'
#
loop_
_entity.id
_entity.type
_entity.pdbx_description
1 polymer ?
#
loop_
_entity_poly.entity_id
_entity_poly.type
_entity_poly.pdbx_seq_one_letter_code
_entity_poly.pdbx_strand_id
1 'polypeptide(L)'
;MRFTISLITLALVVSAYGSLAQSVSGVVTSDGEPVLYANVFLQGTQIGTSTDEFGRFELKNVPSGKHQLVVTAIGYAKTVKSIDIAAGEALKIDIEVKEHAAQLEEVVVSGTMKEVSKSQSAVPVEVYSAQFFRANPTPSVFESLQNVNGVRPQLNCNVCNTGDIHINGLEGPYTMVLIDGMPIVSGLSTVYGLTGIPQALIERMEIVKGPASTLYGSEAVGGLVNIITKKAVSAPLASVDMFGTDWGELNTDVSVKFKATEKASSLLGVNYFNYQNPIDRNKDGFTDLTLQNRISVFDKIDFNRKANRPFSIAGRYVYEDRWGGDMNWTPEFRGGDEIYGESIYTNRWEMFGIYQLPIKEIVNFQFSANSHKQNSVYGNTPYNANQYIGFWQLTWNKSIGRKHDLLVGGAYRYTYYDDNTPATSSGDASVNQPAITHLPGLFVQDEISLSENNKLLLGTRYDYNSIHGNIFTPRINYKWNSKNKRNIVRIGGGNGYRVANVFTEDHAALTGARTVEFNGELLPETSWNVNVNFEKKIYTDNSTFIGLDASAFYTYFTNRILPDYETDPNKIIYSNLNGHSVSKGISLNADVSWYSGLKLLAGVTLMDVSVEENGEKFRQLLTESVQGVWSVGYTFTRIGLSIDYTGNLYGPMRLPLLGELDDRAEFSPWWSIQNIQLTKRFNDRWELYGGVKNLLNFTPPANSIARSFDPFDKNVVFDNNGQVVPTPDNPNALTFDPSYVYAPNQGIRGFIGFRYTIR
;
A
#
# COMPACT_ATOMS: atom_id res chain seq x y z
N MET A 1 36.80 -2.69 -84.28
CA MET A 1 37.50 -3.09 -83.07
C MET A 1 36.56 -4.06 -82.36
N ARG A 2 36.83 -5.36 -82.51
CA ARG A 2 36.00 -6.45 -82.01
C ARG A 2 36.45 -6.77 -80.58
N PHE A 3 35.52 -6.77 -79.59
CA PHE A 3 35.72 -7.40 -78.32
C PHE A 3 34.78 -8.58 -78.21
N THR A 4 35.38 -9.75 -78.17
CA THR A 4 34.75 -11.08 -78.01
C THR A 4 34.48 -11.24 -76.49
N ILE A 5 33.23 -11.46 -76.13
CA ILE A 5 32.84 -11.81 -74.74
C ILE A 5 32.77 -13.34 -74.68
N SER A 6 33.70 -13.96 -73.95
CA SER A 6 33.66 -15.38 -73.61
C SER A 6 32.65 -15.60 -72.43
N LEU A 7 31.63 -16.38 -72.74
CA LEU A 7 30.69 -16.92 -71.76
C LEU A 7 31.39 -18.07 -71.01
N ILE A 8 31.70 -17.85 -69.73
CA ILE A 8 32.05 -18.93 -68.79
C ILE A 8 30.77 -19.33 -68.07
N THR A 9 30.26 -20.47 -68.48
CA THR A 9 29.14 -21.14 -67.80
C THR A 9 29.65 -21.81 -66.55
N LEU A 10 29.48 -21.09 -65.38
CA LEU A 10 29.75 -21.65 -64.07
C LEU A 10 28.50 -22.44 -63.64
N ALA A 11 28.55 -23.75 -63.75
CA ALA A 11 27.54 -24.67 -63.21
C ALA A 11 27.64 -24.61 -61.68
N LEU A 12 26.78 -23.82 -61.07
CA LEU A 12 26.49 -23.87 -59.61
C LEU A 12 25.68 -25.15 -59.35
N VAL A 13 26.38 -26.20 -58.93
CA VAL A 13 25.77 -27.32 -58.24
C VAL A 13 25.31 -26.78 -56.88
N VAL A 14 24.07 -26.33 -56.87
CA VAL A 14 23.36 -26.10 -55.57
C VAL A 14 23.09 -27.46 -54.99
N SER A 15 24.00 -27.91 -54.14
CA SER A 15 23.72 -29.00 -53.21
C SER A 15 22.60 -28.54 -52.33
N ALA A 16 21.37 -28.89 -52.67
CA ALA A 16 20.22 -28.81 -51.75
C ALA A 16 20.52 -29.79 -50.61
N TYR A 17 21.26 -29.33 -49.61
CA TYR A 17 21.15 -29.94 -48.30
C TYR A 17 19.72 -29.65 -47.84
N GLY A 18 18.84 -30.61 -48.08
CA GLY A 18 17.57 -30.68 -47.38
C GLY A 18 17.90 -30.71 -45.90
N SER A 19 17.82 -29.55 -45.25
CA SER A 19 17.83 -29.46 -43.78
C SER A 19 16.64 -30.29 -43.32
N LEU A 20 16.89 -31.57 -42.97
CA LEU A 20 15.92 -32.35 -42.25
C LEU A 20 15.63 -31.54 -40.97
N ALA A 21 14.45 -30.89 -40.97
CA ALA A 21 14.04 -30.02 -39.87
C ALA A 21 13.93 -30.87 -38.61
N GLN A 22 14.87 -30.69 -37.73
CA GLN A 22 14.85 -31.33 -36.42
C GLN A 22 13.63 -30.86 -35.67
N SER A 23 12.89 -31.78 -35.10
CA SER A 23 11.68 -31.45 -34.30
C SER A 23 11.67 -32.21 -32.98
N VAL A 24 11.05 -31.60 -31.99
CA VAL A 24 10.70 -32.25 -30.72
C VAL A 24 9.20 -32.21 -30.57
N SER A 25 8.59 -33.39 -30.48
CA SER A 25 7.13 -33.50 -30.31
C SER A 25 6.80 -34.41 -29.12
N GLY A 26 5.59 -34.33 -28.63
CA GLY A 26 5.11 -35.16 -27.53
C GLY A 26 3.80 -34.71 -26.97
N VAL A 27 3.46 -35.28 -25.81
CA VAL A 27 2.26 -34.91 -25.04
C VAL A 27 2.68 -34.48 -23.64
N VAL A 28 2.08 -33.41 -23.17
CA VAL A 28 2.21 -32.99 -21.75
C VAL A 28 0.98 -33.48 -21.00
N THR A 29 1.21 -34.29 -19.96
CA THR A 29 0.14 -34.87 -19.11
C THR A 29 0.36 -34.55 -17.65
N SER A 30 -0.71 -34.61 -16.84
CA SER A 30 -0.68 -34.63 -15.38
C SER A 30 -1.66 -35.69 -14.88
N ASP A 31 -1.20 -36.63 -14.07
CA ASP A 31 -1.98 -37.77 -13.60
C ASP A 31 -2.74 -38.50 -14.70
N GLY A 32 -2.16 -38.56 -15.92
CA GLY A 32 -2.72 -39.22 -17.11
C GLY A 32 -3.65 -38.35 -17.93
N GLU A 33 -4.05 -37.17 -17.47
CA GLU A 33 -4.91 -36.22 -18.21
C GLU A 33 -4.05 -35.22 -19.00
N PRO A 34 -4.46 -34.84 -20.24
CA PRO A 34 -3.71 -33.88 -21.04
C PRO A 34 -3.68 -32.49 -20.43
N VAL A 35 -2.51 -31.84 -20.45
CA VAL A 35 -2.36 -30.45 -20.00
C VAL A 35 -2.42 -29.53 -21.22
N LEU A 36 -3.53 -28.81 -21.32
CA LEU A 36 -3.84 -27.91 -22.42
C LEU A 36 -3.04 -26.62 -22.30
N TYR A 37 -2.60 -26.08 -23.41
CA TYR A 37 -1.97 -24.76 -23.55
C TYR A 37 -0.75 -24.54 -22.62
N ALA A 38 -0.07 -25.62 -22.24
CA ALA A 38 1.22 -25.54 -21.57
C ALA A 38 2.26 -24.96 -22.51
N ASN A 39 3.05 -23.99 -22.04
CA ASN A 39 4.18 -23.47 -22.80
C ASN A 39 5.33 -24.48 -22.76
N VAL A 40 5.78 -24.90 -23.90
CA VAL A 40 6.92 -25.80 -24.10
C VAL A 40 8.00 -25.06 -24.89
N PHE A 41 9.19 -24.89 -24.32
CA PHE A 41 10.26 -24.12 -24.94
C PHE A 41 11.66 -24.62 -24.55
N LEU A 42 12.64 -24.32 -25.42
CA LEU A 42 14.04 -24.58 -25.12
C LEU A 42 14.67 -23.44 -24.34
N GLN A 43 15.22 -23.72 -23.16
CA GLN A 43 15.83 -22.73 -22.29
C GLN A 43 16.99 -22.01 -23.01
N GLY A 44 16.95 -20.66 -22.94
CA GLY A 44 17.98 -19.81 -23.55
C GLY A 44 17.83 -19.58 -25.06
N THR A 45 16.72 -20.03 -25.67
CA THR A 45 16.40 -19.82 -27.09
C THR A 45 15.03 -19.14 -27.24
N GLN A 46 14.70 -18.77 -28.49
CA GLN A 46 13.35 -18.28 -28.86
C GLN A 46 12.45 -19.41 -29.41
N ILE A 47 12.89 -20.66 -29.31
CA ILE A 47 12.15 -21.83 -29.85
C ILE A 47 11.18 -22.29 -28.77
N GLY A 48 9.89 -22.12 -29.04
CA GLY A 48 8.82 -22.51 -28.11
C GLY A 48 7.49 -22.66 -28.86
N THR A 49 6.57 -23.36 -28.21
CA THR A 49 5.19 -23.61 -28.67
C THR A 49 4.28 -23.76 -27.45
N SER A 50 2.98 -23.82 -27.67
CA SER A 50 2.02 -24.22 -26.62
C SER A 50 1.39 -25.56 -27.01
N THR A 51 0.99 -26.35 -26.01
CA THR A 51 0.22 -27.59 -26.24
C THR A 51 -1.17 -27.27 -26.76
N ASP A 52 -1.71 -28.18 -27.59
CA ASP A 52 -3.11 -28.13 -28.05
C ASP A 52 -4.11 -28.64 -26.99
N GLU A 53 -5.37 -28.76 -27.35
CA GLU A 53 -6.47 -29.28 -26.50
C GLU A 53 -6.29 -30.76 -26.09
N PHE A 54 -5.36 -31.50 -26.71
CA PHE A 54 -4.99 -32.86 -26.36
C PHE A 54 -3.64 -32.95 -25.66
N GLY A 55 -3.09 -31.79 -25.18
CA GLY A 55 -1.78 -31.73 -24.57
C GLY A 55 -0.60 -31.92 -25.51
N ARG A 56 -0.81 -31.96 -26.85
CA ARG A 56 0.24 -32.23 -27.84
C ARG A 56 1.02 -30.97 -28.15
N PHE A 57 2.34 -31.12 -28.35
CA PHE A 57 3.23 -30.05 -28.80
C PHE A 57 4.18 -30.49 -29.89
N GLU A 58 4.63 -29.53 -30.69
CA GLU A 58 5.69 -29.74 -31.71
C GLU A 58 6.57 -28.49 -31.76
N LEU A 59 7.86 -28.65 -31.43
CA LEU A 59 8.92 -27.66 -31.63
C LEU A 59 9.62 -27.97 -32.96
N LYS A 60 9.68 -27.00 -33.87
CA LYS A 60 10.36 -27.11 -35.17
C LYS A 60 11.67 -26.35 -35.15
N ASN A 61 12.60 -26.75 -36.02
CA ASN A 61 13.91 -26.13 -36.18
C ASN A 61 14.76 -26.13 -34.89
N VAL A 62 14.69 -27.20 -34.11
CA VAL A 62 15.47 -27.37 -32.90
C VAL A 62 16.93 -27.64 -33.29
N PRO A 63 17.93 -26.90 -32.76
CA PRO A 63 19.35 -27.16 -33.02
C PRO A 63 19.79 -28.54 -32.50
N SER A 64 20.78 -29.19 -33.16
CA SER A 64 21.38 -30.41 -32.64
C SER A 64 22.18 -30.14 -31.35
N GLY A 65 22.22 -31.13 -30.46
CA GLY A 65 22.95 -31.07 -29.20
C GLY A 65 22.07 -31.16 -27.96
N LYS A 66 22.69 -30.88 -26.82
CA LYS A 66 22.01 -30.94 -25.51
C LYS A 66 21.24 -29.68 -25.24
N HIS A 67 19.97 -29.84 -24.91
CA HIS A 67 19.06 -28.74 -24.57
C HIS A 67 18.29 -29.04 -23.29
N GLN A 68 17.84 -28.01 -22.65
CA GLN A 68 16.87 -28.08 -21.54
C GLN A 68 15.49 -27.73 -22.10
N LEU A 69 14.62 -28.74 -22.20
CA LEU A 69 13.22 -28.55 -22.57
C LEU A 69 12.44 -28.16 -21.31
N VAL A 70 11.81 -26.99 -21.33
CA VAL A 70 11.08 -26.43 -20.20
C VAL A 70 9.60 -26.45 -20.50
N VAL A 71 8.82 -26.98 -19.59
CA VAL A 71 7.35 -26.93 -19.63
C VAL A 71 6.86 -26.09 -18.46
N THR A 72 5.99 -25.12 -18.77
CA THR A 72 5.29 -24.31 -17.79
C THR A 72 3.81 -24.22 -18.15
N ALA A 73 2.95 -24.45 -17.18
CA ALA A 73 1.51 -24.27 -17.32
C ALA A 73 0.94 -23.72 -15.99
N ILE A 74 -0.19 -23.00 -16.10
CA ILE A 74 -0.86 -22.47 -14.91
C ILE A 74 -1.39 -23.64 -14.07
N GLY A 75 -1.05 -23.68 -12.80
CA GLY A 75 -1.44 -24.76 -11.90
C GLY A 75 -0.47 -25.94 -11.83
N TYR A 76 0.63 -25.91 -12.61
CA TYR A 76 1.59 -27.01 -12.66
C TYR A 76 3.01 -26.56 -12.31
N ALA A 77 3.78 -27.45 -11.70
CA ALA A 77 5.18 -27.21 -11.43
C ALA A 77 5.97 -27.07 -12.74
N LYS A 78 6.85 -26.03 -12.79
CA LYS A 78 7.81 -25.91 -13.90
C LYS A 78 8.62 -27.21 -13.98
N THR A 79 8.49 -27.93 -15.12
CA THR A 79 9.22 -29.14 -15.37
C THR A 79 10.34 -28.86 -16.38
N VAL A 80 11.55 -29.30 -16.05
CA VAL A 80 12.73 -29.16 -16.93
C VAL A 80 13.24 -30.56 -17.26
N LYS A 81 13.36 -30.88 -18.55
CA LYS A 81 13.86 -32.17 -19.02
C LYS A 81 15.05 -31.98 -19.94
N SER A 82 16.16 -32.62 -19.63
CA SER A 82 17.34 -32.62 -20.49
C SER A 82 17.07 -33.51 -21.71
N ILE A 83 17.26 -32.98 -22.89
CA ILE A 83 17.16 -33.71 -24.17
C ILE A 83 18.48 -33.58 -24.93
N ASP A 84 18.81 -34.59 -25.71
CA ASP A 84 19.96 -34.59 -26.60
C ASP A 84 19.46 -34.99 -27.99
N ILE A 85 19.66 -34.14 -28.99
CA ILE A 85 19.08 -34.31 -30.33
C ILE A 85 20.19 -34.43 -31.35
N ALA A 86 20.20 -35.53 -32.10
CA ALA A 86 21.12 -35.74 -33.20
C ALA A 86 20.69 -34.93 -34.44
N ALA A 87 21.63 -34.64 -35.34
CA ALA A 87 21.34 -33.94 -36.58
C ALA A 87 20.34 -34.72 -37.45
N GLY A 88 19.20 -34.11 -37.83
CA GLY A 88 18.16 -34.73 -38.61
C GLY A 88 17.16 -35.60 -37.82
N GLU A 89 17.21 -35.61 -36.50
CA GLU A 89 16.35 -36.42 -35.65
C GLU A 89 15.01 -35.72 -35.38
N ALA A 90 13.92 -36.49 -35.39
CA ALA A 90 12.61 -36.11 -34.86
C ALA A 90 12.43 -36.82 -33.50
N LEU A 91 12.70 -36.12 -32.40
CA LEU A 91 12.57 -36.67 -31.05
C LEU A 91 11.13 -36.63 -30.57
N LYS A 92 10.59 -37.78 -30.17
CA LYS A 92 9.30 -37.84 -29.47
C LYS A 92 9.51 -38.02 -27.97
N ILE A 93 8.95 -37.14 -27.17
CA ILE A 93 9.14 -37.14 -25.72
C ILE A 93 7.86 -36.67 -25.01
N ASP A 94 7.26 -37.56 -24.23
CA ASP A 94 6.12 -37.23 -23.39
C ASP A 94 6.60 -36.70 -22.03
N ILE A 95 5.91 -35.69 -21.51
CA ILE A 95 6.31 -34.96 -20.31
C ILE A 95 5.16 -35.00 -19.32
N GLU A 96 5.41 -35.63 -18.19
CA GLU A 96 4.49 -35.55 -17.06
C GLU A 96 4.83 -34.31 -16.20
N VAL A 97 3.89 -33.43 -16.01
CA VAL A 97 3.95 -32.30 -15.09
C VAL A 97 3.11 -32.62 -13.86
N LYS A 98 3.58 -32.20 -12.71
CA LYS A 98 2.85 -32.39 -11.46
C LYS A 98 2.01 -31.16 -11.20
N GLU A 99 0.75 -31.33 -10.77
CA GLU A 99 0.00 -30.23 -10.22
C GLU A 99 0.78 -29.59 -9.07
N HIS A 100 1.04 -28.31 -9.20
CA HIS A 100 1.76 -27.55 -8.22
C HIS A 100 0.90 -26.37 -7.79
N ALA A 101 -0.05 -26.66 -6.90
CA ALA A 101 -0.87 -25.64 -6.27
C ALA A 101 -0.03 -24.53 -5.61
N ALA A 102 1.24 -24.82 -5.28
CA ALA A 102 2.16 -23.89 -4.61
C ALA A 102 2.82 -22.86 -5.55
N GLN A 103 2.78 -23.01 -6.87
CA GLN A 103 3.41 -22.04 -7.79
C GLN A 103 2.54 -20.79 -8.01
N LEU A 104 1.29 -20.80 -7.53
CA LEU A 104 0.37 -19.65 -7.47
C LEU A 104 0.15 -19.16 -6.03
N GLU A 105 0.77 -19.79 -5.03
CA GLU A 105 0.60 -19.37 -3.64
C GLU A 105 1.60 -18.27 -3.29
N GLU A 106 1.08 -17.05 -3.18
CA GLU A 106 1.79 -15.92 -2.63
C GLU A 106 2.21 -16.23 -1.19
N VAL A 107 3.48 -15.93 -0.86
CA VAL A 107 3.99 -16.05 0.51
C VAL A 107 3.67 -14.77 1.25
N VAL A 108 3.15 -14.90 2.46
CA VAL A 108 2.79 -13.80 3.36
C VAL A 108 3.48 -13.95 4.70
N VAL A 109 3.74 -12.83 5.35
CA VAL A 109 4.38 -12.79 6.67
C VAL A 109 3.54 -12.02 7.70
N SER A 110 2.72 -11.09 7.25
CA SER A 110 2.04 -10.10 8.11
C SER A 110 0.98 -10.70 9.04
N GLY A 111 0.35 -11.80 8.66
CA GLY A 111 -0.69 -12.44 9.47
C GLY A 111 -0.19 -13.15 10.73
N THR A 112 1.03 -13.71 10.69
CA THR A 112 1.56 -14.60 11.75
C THR A 112 3.02 -14.35 12.14
N MET A 113 3.67 -13.30 11.59
CA MET A 113 5.10 -13.02 11.70
C MET A 113 6.00 -14.18 11.23
N LYS A 114 5.48 -15.04 10.37
CA LYS A 114 6.19 -16.16 9.75
C LYS A 114 5.90 -16.17 8.26
N GLU A 115 6.89 -16.54 7.45
CA GLU A 115 6.68 -16.79 6.03
C GLU A 115 5.85 -18.06 5.85
N VAL A 116 4.61 -17.90 5.40
CA VAL A 116 3.68 -18.98 5.08
C VAL A 116 3.00 -18.72 3.75
N SER A 117 2.52 -19.75 3.06
CA SER A 117 1.68 -19.49 1.90
C SER A 117 0.37 -18.83 2.30
N LYS A 118 -0.14 -17.91 1.48
CA LYS A 118 -1.39 -17.18 1.73
C LYS A 118 -2.56 -18.11 2.07
N SER A 119 -2.66 -19.23 1.37
CA SER A 119 -3.68 -20.24 1.63
C SER A 119 -3.51 -20.94 2.98
N GLN A 120 -2.30 -20.98 3.54
CA GLN A 120 -2.02 -21.60 4.84
C GLN A 120 -2.14 -20.64 6.01
N SER A 121 -2.13 -19.34 5.77
CA SER A 121 -2.31 -18.33 6.82
C SER A 121 -3.67 -18.47 7.50
N ALA A 122 -3.71 -18.49 8.82
CA ALA A 122 -4.94 -18.49 9.61
C ALA A 122 -5.61 -17.10 9.62
N VAL A 123 -4.86 -16.05 9.29
CA VAL A 123 -5.34 -14.67 9.16
C VAL A 123 -5.45 -14.35 7.67
N PRO A 124 -6.56 -13.72 7.20
CA PRO A 124 -6.66 -13.28 5.82
C PRO A 124 -5.64 -12.17 5.55
N VAL A 125 -4.86 -12.33 4.46
CA VAL A 125 -3.88 -11.35 4.01
C VAL A 125 -4.08 -11.12 2.53
N GLU A 126 -4.31 -9.87 2.14
CA GLU A 126 -4.33 -9.46 0.74
C GLU A 126 -2.90 -9.13 0.30
N VAL A 127 -2.54 -9.50 -0.93
CA VAL A 127 -1.20 -9.27 -1.47
C VAL A 127 -1.32 -8.52 -2.78
N TYR A 128 -0.59 -7.42 -2.90
CA TYR A 128 -0.52 -6.61 -4.09
C TYR A 128 0.93 -6.54 -4.57
N SER A 129 1.18 -7.04 -5.77
CA SER A 129 2.52 -7.05 -6.37
C SER A 129 2.94 -5.66 -6.84
N ALA A 130 4.25 -5.45 -7.02
CA ALA A 130 4.76 -4.22 -7.63
C ALA A 130 4.16 -3.95 -9.03
N GLN A 131 3.76 -5.01 -9.79
CA GLN A 131 3.14 -4.86 -11.09
C GLN A 131 1.74 -4.22 -11.00
N PHE A 132 0.98 -4.52 -9.95
CA PHE A 132 -0.33 -3.90 -9.71
C PHE A 132 -0.22 -2.36 -9.62
N PHE A 133 0.78 -1.87 -8.89
CA PHE A 133 0.99 -0.43 -8.74
C PHE A 133 1.52 0.26 -10.01
N ARG A 134 2.21 -0.49 -10.89
CA ARG A 134 2.70 0.04 -12.18
C ARG A 134 1.59 0.32 -13.19
N ALA A 135 0.40 -0.26 -13.03
CA ALA A 135 -0.76 -0.01 -13.89
C ALA A 135 -1.33 1.42 -13.72
N ASN A 136 -1.04 2.06 -12.58
CA ASN A 136 -1.38 3.44 -12.29
C ASN A 136 -0.22 4.10 -11.53
N PRO A 137 0.82 4.60 -12.21
CA PRO A 137 2.01 5.15 -11.59
C PRO A 137 1.67 6.40 -10.77
N THR A 138 2.14 6.45 -9.53
CA THR A 138 1.91 7.53 -8.58
C THR A 138 3.23 7.97 -7.96
N PRO A 139 3.36 9.23 -7.50
CA PRO A 139 4.59 9.72 -6.90
C PRO A 139 4.84 9.19 -5.48
N SER A 140 3.85 8.49 -4.89
CA SER A 140 3.93 7.96 -3.53
C SER A 140 3.20 6.64 -3.36
N VAL A 141 3.60 5.87 -2.33
CA VAL A 141 2.88 4.64 -1.91
C VAL A 141 1.48 4.99 -1.39
N PHE A 142 1.30 6.12 -0.73
CA PHE A 142 0.02 6.61 -0.26
C PHE A 142 -1.02 6.64 -1.39
N GLU A 143 -0.74 7.37 -2.46
CA GLU A 143 -1.65 7.47 -3.60
C GLU A 143 -1.87 6.14 -4.32
N SER A 144 -0.87 5.24 -4.30
CA SER A 144 -0.97 3.95 -4.98
C SER A 144 -2.05 3.04 -4.39
N LEU A 145 -2.39 3.22 -3.11
CA LEU A 145 -3.40 2.43 -2.40
C LEU A 145 -4.85 2.75 -2.81
N GLN A 146 -5.10 3.81 -3.59
CA GLN A 146 -6.45 4.20 -4.05
C GLN A 146 -7.19 3.11 -4.86
N ASN A 147 -6.46 2.13 -5.41
CA ASN A 147 -7.04 1.03 -6.18
C ASN A 147 -7.18 -0.26 -5.35
N VAL A 148 -6.98 -0.20 -4.05
CA VAL A 148 -7.14 -1.33 -3.13
C VAL A 148 -8.52 -1.28 -2.50
N ASN A 149 -9.32 -2.34 -2.68
CA ASN A 149 -10.67 -2.41 -2.14
C ASN A 149 -10.68 -2.34 -0.60
N GLY A 150 -11.57 -1.56 0.01
CA GLY A 150 -11.67 -1.35 1.46
C GLY A 150 -10.48 -0.61 2.07
N VAL A 151 -9.60 -0.04 1.23
CA VAL A 151 -8.50 0.84 1.64
C VAL A 151 -8.64 2.16 0.92
N ARG A 152 -8.60 3.26 1.63
CA ARG A 152 -8.75 4.59 1.05
C ARG A 152 -7.66 5.53 1.56
N PRO A 153 -6.83 6.08 0.66
CA PRO A 153 -6.07 7.29 0.94
C PRO A 153 -7.05 8.46 1.09
N GLN A 154 -7.28 8.89 2.30
CA GLN A 154 -8.14 10.05 2.60
C GLN A 154 -7.28 11.29 2.69
N LEU A 155 -7.68 12.36 2.00
CA LEU A 155 -7.13 13.69 2.23
C LEU A 155 -7.86 14.34 3.40
N ASN A 156 -7.13 15.04 4.26
CA ASN A 156 -7.66 15.69 5.47
C ASN A 156 -7.61 17.22 5.37
N CYS A 157 -6.98 17.75 4.32
CA CYS A 157 -6.89 19.17 4.07
C CYS A 157 -6.80 19.46 2.56
N ASN A 158 -7.57 20.40 2.06
CA ASN A 158 -7.57 20.82 0.67
C ASN A 158 -6.32 21.62 0.28
N VAL A 159 -5.70 22.33 1.24
CA VAL A 159 -4.58 23.23 0.97
C VAL A 159 -3.26 22.47 0.91
N CYS A 160 -2.91 21.71 1.97
CA CYS A 160 -1.62 21.01 2.03
C CYS A 160 -1.64 19.60 1.42
N ASN A 161 -2.79 19.11 0.96
CA ASN A 161 -3.01 17.77 0.40
C ASN A 161 -2.39 16.64 1.25
N THR A 162 -2.43 16.78 2.56
CA THR A 162 -2.03 15.74 3.50
C THR A 162 -3.20 14.80 3.76
N GLY A 163 -2.89 13.56 4.14
CA GLY A 163 -3.91 12.57 4.41
C GLY A 163 -3.34 11.31 5.04
N ASP A 164 -4.23 10.38 5.33
CA ASP A 164 -3.93 9.11 5.98
C ASP A 164 -4.62 7.91 5.30
N ILE A 165 -4.36 6.69 5.77
CA ILE A 165 -4.89 5.46 5.17
C ILE A 165 -6.04 4.93 6.00
N HIS A 166 -7.26 5.01 5.46
CA HIS A 166 -8.43 4.40 6.06
C HIS A 166 -8.55 2.91 5.64
N ILE A 167 -8.85 2.03 6.58
CA ILE A 167 -9.17 0.61 6.32
C ILE A 167 -10.59 0.32 6.83
N ASN A 168 -11.46 -0.14 5.94
CA ASN A 168 -12.86 -0.47 6.26
C ASN A 168 -13.59 0.68 6.98
N GLY A 169 -13.32 1.91 6.55
CA GLY A 169 -13.90 3.13 7.12
C GLY A 169 -13.32 3.57 8.47
N LEU A 170 -12.32 2.86 9.00
CA LEU A 170 -11.55 3.32 10.16
C LEU A 170 -10.39 4.20 9.70
N GLU A 171 -10.22 5.32 10.35
CA GLU A 171 -9.25 6.37 10.04
C GLU A 171 -7.80 5.91 10.17
N GLY A 172 -6.88 6.68 9.62
CA GLY A 172 -5.45 6.38 9.59
C GLY A 172 -4.80 6.05 10.92
N PRO A 173 -5.13 6.72 12.03
CA PRO A 173 -4.62 6.37 13.35
C PRO A 173 -4.91 4.94 13.83
N TYR A 174 -5.87 4.25 13.23
CA TYR A 174 -6.16 2.84 13.48
C TYR A 174 -5.47 1.88 12.51
N THR A 175 -4.69 2.41 11.57
CA THR A 175 -3.98 1.66 10.54
C THR A 175 -2.48 1.66 10.80
N MET A 176 -1.91 0.51 11.13
CA MET A 176 -0.46 0.39 11.28
C MET A 176 0.23 0.23 9.94
N VAL A 177 1.30 1.00 9.72
CA VAL A 177 2.14 0.86 8.52
C VAL A 177 3.52 0.33 8.90
N LEU A 178 3.93 -0.73 8.21
CA LEU A 178 5.17 -1.45 8.42
C LEU A 178 6.04 -1.42 7.17
N ILE A 179 7.36 -1.46 7.36
CA ILE A 179 8.32 -1.81 6.31
C ILE A 179 9.09 -3.06 6.76
N ASP A 180 9.04 -4.13 5.97
CA ASP A 180 9.62 -5.43 6.31
C ASP A 180 9.20 -5.94 7.71
N GLY A 181 7.96 -5.66 8.11
CA GLY A 181 7.41 -6.05 9.41
C GLY A 181 7.79 -5.15 10.58
N MET A 182 8.54 -4.05 10.34
CA MET A 182 8.93 -3.10 11.38
C MET A 182 7.99 -1.90 11.44
N PRO A 183 7.49 -1.52 12.63
CA PRO A 183 6.66 -0.35 12.82
C PRO A 183 7.52 0.93 12.70
N ILE A 184 7.55 1.50 11.52
CA ILE A 184 8.38 2.68 11.21
C ILE A 184 7.50 3.91 11.07
N VAL A 185 6.27 3.74 10.58
CA VAL A 185 5.31 4.81 10.34
C VAL A 185 4.34 4.85 11.52
N SER A 186 4.43 5.89 12.34
CA SER A 186 3.61 6.10 13.55
C SER A 186 3.69 7.55 14.01
N GLY A 187 2.66 8.08 14.65
CA GLY A 187 2.59 9.46 15.11
C GLY A 187 2.77 10.46 13.97
N LEU A 188 3.68 11.43 14.08
CA LEU A 188 3.97 12.44 13.04
C LEU A 188 4.20 11.84 11.66
N SER A 189 4.69 10.62 11.57
CA SER A 189 4.95 9.97 10.29
C SER A 189 3.74 9.30 9.67
N THR A 190 2.60 9.22 10.34
CA THR A 190 1.38 8.60 9.79
C THR A 190 0.96 9.31 8.50
N VAL A 191 1.07 10.63 8.47
CA VAL A 191 0.78 11.47 7.31
C VAL A 191 1.91 11.45 6.27
N TYR A 192 3.17 11.52 6.69
CA TYR A 192 4.31 11.75 5.78
C TYR A 192 5.19 10.52 5.54
N GLY A 193 5.07 9.47 6.34
CA GLY A 193 5.98 8.32 6.32
C GLY A 193 5.88 7.43 5.08
N LEU A 194 4.75 7.47 4.37
CA LEU A 194 4.52 6.72 3.12
C LEU A 194 5.06 7.44 1.89
N THR A 195 5.42 8.70 2.01
CA THR A 195 6.07 9.43 0.92
C THR A 195 7.55 9.04 0.80
N GLY A 196 8.10 9.10 -0.41
CA GLY A 196 9.51 8.87 -0.64
C GLY A 196 9.99 7.42 -0.42
N ILE A 197 9.13 6.41 -0.34
CA ILE A 197 9.56 5.02 -0.43
C ILE A 197 9.81 4.71 -1.91
N PRO A 198 11.07 4.43 -2.35
CA PRO A 198 11.34 4.17 -3.75
C PRO A 198 10.56 2.95 -4.24
N GLN A 199 9.63 3.14 -5.19
CA GLN A 199 8.79 2.05 -5.69
C GLN A 199 9.61 0.93 -6.34
N ALA A 200 10.78 1.26 -6.89
CA ALA A 200 11.73 0.29 -7.44
C ALA A 200 12.19 -0.76 -6.41
N LEU A 201 12.16 -0.45 -5.11
CA LEU A 201 12.55 -1.35 -4.03
C LEU A 201 11.40 -2.21 -3.52
N ILE A 202 10.15 -1.91 -3.84
CA ILE A 202 9.01 -2.65 -3.34
C ILE A 202 8.89 -3.98 -4.10
N GLU A 203 8.80 -5.08 -3.37
CA GLU A 203 8.49 -6.41 -3.90
C GLU A 203 6.98 -6.62 -3.97
N ARG A 204 6.30 -6.38 -2.84
CA ARG A 204 4.85 -6.48 -2.69
C ARG A 204 4.38 -5.67 -1.48
N MET A 205 3.08 -5.43 -1.40
CA MET A 205 2.42 -4.97 -0.19
C MET A 205 1.48 -6.04 0.33
N GLU A 206 1.50 -6.26 1.65
CA GLU A 206 0.61 -7.16 2.36
C GLU A 206 -0.34 -6.34 3.21
N ILE A 207 -1.65 -6.57 3.08
CA ILE A 207 -2.68 -5.85 3.80
C ILE A 207 -3.49 -6.84 4.63
N VAL A 208 -3.57 -6.58 5.93
CA VAL A 208 -4.42 -7.30 6.87
C VAL A 208 -5.53 -6.36 7.31
N LYS A 209 -6.78 -6.76 7.07
CA LYS A 209 -7.96 -6.00 7.50
C LYS A 209 -8.55 -6.66 8.74
N GLY A 210 -8.55 -5.93 9.85
CA GLY A 210 -8.96 -6.40 11.16
C GLY A 210 -7.83 -6.38 12.19
N PRO A 211 -8.08 -6.80 13.45
CA PRO A 211 -7.19 -6.56 14.57
C PRO A 211 -5.88 -7.32 14.43
N ALA A 212 -4.77 -6.60 14.47
CA ALA A 212 -3.42 -7.14 14.49
C ALA A 212 -2.64 -6.73 15.76
N SER A 213 -3.30 -6.04 16.71
CA SER A 213 -2.68 -5.53 17.94
C SER A 213 -2.01 -6.59 18.79
N THR A 214 -2.48 -7.82 18.80
CA THR A 214 -1.85 -8.93 19.54
C THR A 214 -0.40 -9.19 19.11
N LEU A 215 -0.05 -9.02 17.84
CA LEU A 215 1.33 -9.17 17.36
C LEU A 215 2.09 -7.84 17.30
N TYR A 216 1.42 -6.79 16.85
CA TYR A 216 2.06 -5.54 16.49
C TYR A 216 1.88 -4.44 17.55
N GLY A 217 0.95 -4.61 18.50
CA GLY A 217 0.69 -3.65 19.57
C GLY A 217 -0.31 -2.57 19.18
N SER A 218 -0.17 -1.38 19.76
CA SER A 218 -1.00 -0.20 19.51
C SER A 218 -1.08 0.17 18.02
N GLU A 219 -2.16 0.83 17.60
CA GLU A 219 -2.39 1.35 16.25
C GLU A 219 -2.84 0.30 15.22
N ALA A 220 -2.63 -1.01 15.46
CA ALA A 220 -3.08 -2.08 14.57
C ALA A 220 -4.52 -2.53 14.88
N VAL A 221 -5.44 -1.59 15.00
CA VAL A 221 -6.86 -1.82 15.37
C VAL A 221 -7.71 -2.16 14.15
N GLY A 222 -7.68 -1.29 13.14
CA GLY A 222 -8.39 -1.46 11.87
C GLY A 222 -7.69 -2.40 10.91
N GLY A 223 -6.39 -2.52 11.06
CA GLY A 223 -5.55 -3.35 10.20
C GLY A 223 -4.12 -2.87 10.08
N LEU A 224 -3.42 -3.44 9.12
CA LEU A 224 -2.06 -3.01 8.80
C LEU A 224 -1.75 -3.08 7.29
N VAL A 225 -0.84 -2.23 6.87
CA VAL A 225 -0.20 -2.24 5.55
C VAL A 225 1.28 -2.53 5.76
N ASN A 226 1.79 -3.63 5.24
CA ASN A 226 3.19 -4.01 5.34
C ASN A 226 3.86 -3.96 3.96
N ILE A 227 4.81 -3.07 3.79
CA ILE A 227 5.59 -2.90 2.57
C ILE A 227 6.78 -3.83 2.64
N ILE A 228 6.78 -4.88 1.82
CA ILE A 228 7.88 -5.83 1.73
C ILE A 228 8.84 -5.35 0.66
N THR A 229 10.08 -5.12 1.06
CA THR A 229 11.14 -4.68 0.15
C THR A 229 11.87 -5.86 -0.49
N LYS A 230 12.39 -5.64 -1.70
CA LYS A 230 13.17 -6.65 -2.44
C LYS A 230 14.40 -7.06 -1.64
N LYS A 231 14.76 -8.33 -1.74
CA LYS A 231 16.07 -8.82 -1.30
C LYS A 231 17.11 -8.50 -2.37
N ALA A 232 18.31 -8.10 -1.97
CA ALA A 232 19.38 -7.78 -2.92
C ALA A 232 19.68 -8.94 -3.90
N VAL A 233 19.50 -10.20 -3.48
CA VAL A 233 19.73 -11.39 -4.32
C VAL A 233 18.77 -11.44 -5.52
N SER A 234 17.51 -11.06 -5.36
CA SER A 234 16.47 -11.11 -6.40
C SER A 234 16.26 -9.79 -7.14
N ALA A 235 16.86 -8.70 -6.64
CA ALA A 235 16.74 -7.40 -7.26
C ALA A 235 17.53 -7.30 -8.59
N PRO A 236 17.09 -6.50 -9.56
CA PRO A 236 17.88 -6.12 -10.73
C PRO A 236 19.21 -5.49 -10.34
N LEU A 237 20.22 -5.56 -11.24
CA LEU A 237 21.49 -4.86 -11.03
C LEU A 237 21.28 -3.35 -10.94
N ALA A 238 20.44 -2.81 -11.83
CA ALA A 238 20.01 -1.42 -11.79
C ALA A 238 18.61 -1.26 -12.38
N SER A 239 17.84 -0.29 -11.89
CA SER A 239 16.60 0.12 -12.51
C SER A 239 16.38 1.62 -12.37
N VAL A 240 15.74 2.18 -13.39
CA VAL A 240 15.28 3.58 -13.40
C VAL A 240 13.83 3.56 -13.83
N ASP A 241 12.97 4.26 -13.11
CA ASP A 241 11.58 4.54 -13.48
C ASP A 241 11.37 6.04 -13.35
N MET A 242 10.97 6.69 -14.45
CA MET A 242 10.82 8.16 -14.47
C MET A 242 9.53 8.49 -15.22
N PHE A 243 8.71 9.36 -14.64
CA PHE A 243 7.56 9.91 -15.33
C PHE A 243 7.36 11.39 -15.00
N GLY A 244 6.70 12.07 -15.94
CA GLY A 244 6.23 13.43 -15.76
C GLY A 244 4.81 13.60 -16.23
N THR A 245 4.14 14.64 -15.76
CA THR A 245 2.77 15.02 -16.16
C THR A 245 2.76 16.35 -16.90
N ASP A 246 1.67 16.61 -17.60
CA ASP A 246 1.42 17.91 -18.26
C ASP A 246 1.20 19.06 -17.25
N TRP A 247 1.01 18.74 -15.97
CA TRP A 247 1.00 19.73 -14.88
C TRP A 247 2.41 20.13 -14.44
N GLY A 248 3.46 19.42 -14.88
CA GLY A 248 4.85 19.68 -14.53
C GLY A 248 5.36 18.86 -13.33
N GLU A 249 4.62 17.83 -12.90
CA GLU A 249 5.13 16.87 -11.94
C GLU A 249 6.27 16.05 -12.57
N LEU A 250 7.33 15.79 -11.82
CA LEU A 250 8.43 14.90 -12.19
C LEU A 250 8.70 13.94 -11.04
N ASN A 251 8.58 12.64 -11.29
CA ASN A 251 8.98 11.59 -10.36
C ASN A 251 10.09 10.74 -10.97
N THR A 252 11.12 10.44 -10.19
CA THR A 252 12.25 9.61 -10.60
C THR A 252 12.60 8.63 -9.49
N ASP A 253 12.55 7.33 -9.81
CA ASP A 253 13.02 6.26 -8.97
C ASP A 253 14.24 5.57 -9.59
N VAL A 254 15.32 5.47 -8.83
CA VAL A 254 16.54 4.78 -9.24
C VAL A 254 16.88 3.72 -8.21
N SER A 255 17.24 2.51 -8.65
CA SER A 255 17.81 1.51 -7.75
C SER A 255 19.03 0.83 -8.36
N VAL A 256 20.00 0.52 -7.50
CA VAL A 256 21.25 -0.17 -7.87
C VAL A 256 21.59 -1.20 -6.82
N LYS A 257 21.93 -2.41 -7.29
CA LYS A 257 22.44 -3.50 -6.47
C LYS A 257 23.96 -3.60 -6.63
N PHE A 258 24.67 -3.73 -5.53
CA PHE A 258 26.12 -3.98 -5.56
C PHE A 258 26.56 -4.85 -4.39
N LYS A 259 27.73 -5.47 -4.52
CA LYS A 259 28.37 -6.19 -3.42
C LYS A 259 29.04 -5.20 -2.50
N ALA A 260 28.55 -5.06 -1.28
CA ALA A 260 29.21 -4.24 -0.25
C ALA A 260 30.45 -4.96 0.31
N THR A 261 30.37 -6.30 0.46
CA THR A 261 31.49 -7.19 0.81
C THR A 261 31.27 -8.56 0.17
N GLU A 262 32.23 -9.49 0.32
CA GLU A 262 32.06 -10.89 -0.13
C GLU A 262 30.84 -11.60 0.48
N LYS A 263 30.37 -11.12 1.65
CA LYS A 263 29.24 -11.70 2.39
C LYS A 263 28.03 -10.80 2.50
N ALA A 264 28.08 -9.63 1.89
CA ALA A 264 27.00 -8.63 1.98
C ALA A 264 26.70 -8.01 0.63
N SER A 265 25.41 -7.93 0.30
CA SER A 265 24.91 -7.23 -0.89
C SER A 265 24.03 -6.07 -0.46
N SER A 266 24.24 -4.93 -1.06
CA SER A 266 23.47 -3.72 -0.85
C SER A 266 22.49 -3.48 -2.00
N LEU A 267 21.33 -2.97 -1.67
CA LEU A 267 20.30 -2.50 -2.59
C LEU A 267 19.98 -1.05 -2.24
N LEU A 268 20.62 -0.13 -2.96
CA LEU A 268 20.43 1.31 -2.82
C LEU A 268 19.29 1.77 -3.72
N GLY A 269 18.39 2.59 -3.19
CA GLY A 269 17.31 3.24 -3.92
C GLY A 269 17.25 4.73 -3.63
N VAL A 270 16.94 5.52 -4.65
CA VAL A 270 16.71 6.96 -4.54
C VAL A 270 15.39 7.29 -5.21
N ASN A 271 14.54 8.04 -4.51
CA ASN A 271 13.35 8.66 -5.09
C ASN A 271 13.53 10.17 -5.06
N TYR A 272 13.25 10.82 -6.18
CA TYR A 272 13.18 12.27 -6.31
C TYR A 272 11.82 12.65 -6.90
N PHE A 273 11.11 13.54 -6.23
CA PHE A 273 9.87 14.12 -6.72
C PHE A 273 9.94 15.64 -6.71
N ASN A 274 9.54 16.27 -7.80
CA ASN A 274 9.49 17.73 -7.93
C ASN A 274 8.20 18.16 -8.61
N TYR A 275 7.54 19.15 -8.03
CA TYR A 275 6.41 19.87 -8.61
C TYR A 275 6.44 21.32 -8.16
N GLN A 276 6.56 22.27 -9.10
CA GLN A 276 6.75 23.68 -8.83
C GLN A 276 5.84 24.59 -9.66
N ASN A 277 4.78 24.03 -10.25
CA ASN A 277 3.86 24.78 -11.10
C ASN A 277 2.50 24.96 -10.40
N PRO A 278 2.21 26.13 -9.78
CA PRO A 278 0.94 26.37 -9.13
C PRO A 278 -0.21 26.37 -10.16
N ILE A 279 -1.24 25.61 -9.90
CA ILE A 279 -2.45 25.48 -10.74
C ILE A 279 -3.66 25.63 -9.83
N ASP A 280 -4.63 26.42 -10.29
CA ASP A 280 -5.96 26.60 -9.73
C ASP A 280 -6.98 26.45 -10.88
N ARG A 281 -7.61 25.28 -10.98
CA ARG A 281 -8.62 25.01 -12.03
C ARG A 281 -10.04 25.20 -11.55
N ASN A 282 -10.28 25.00 -10.26
CA ASN A 282 -11.59 25.18 -9.65
C ASN A 282 -11.91 26.68 -9.38
N LYS A 283 -10.88 27.55 -9.47
CA LYS A 283 -10.95 29.01 -9.32
C LYS A 283 -11.36 29.46 -7.91
N ASP A 284 -10.89 28.74 -6.92
CA ASP A 284 -11.05 29.14 -5.50
C ASP A 284 -9.94 30.08 -5.02
N GLY A 285 -8.92 30.35 -5.86
CA GLY A 285 -7.78 31.20 -5.55
C GLY A 285 -6.61 30.44 -4.89
N PHE A 286 -6.75 29.13 -4.63
CA PHE A 286 -5.76 28.28 -4.00
C PHE A 286 -5.16 27.26 -4.97
N THR A 287 -4.01 26.71 -4.61
CA THR A 287 -3.35 25.65 -5.40
C THR A 287 -4.11 24.35 -5.32
N ASP A 288 -4.50 23.72 -6.46
CA ASP A 288 -5.17 22.41 -6.52
C ASP A 288 -4.30 21.26 -6.00
N LEU A 289 -2.96 21.37 -6.14
CA LEU A 289 -1.96 20.41 -5.70
C LEU A 289 -0.84 21.16 -5.01
N THR A 290 -0.40 20.64 -3.86
CA THR A 290 0.77 21.19 -3.17
C THR A 290 2.02 21.14 -4.03
N LEU A 291 2.73 22.25 -4.07
CA LEU A 291 4.08 22.30 -4.64
C LEU A 291 5.02 21.55 -3.71
N GLN A 292 5.95 20.80 -4.29
CA GLN A 292 6.75 19.88 -3.50
C GLN A 292 8.12 19.63 -4.12
N ASN A 293 9.12 19.58 -3.26
CA ASN A 293 10.45 19.07 -3.58
C ASN A 293 10.83 18.01 -2.54
N ARG A 294 11.01 16.77 -2.97
CA ARG A 294 11.30 15.66 -2.09
C ARG A 294 12.45 14.82 -2.62
N ILE A 295 13.36 14.48 -1.72
CA ILE A 295 14.40 13.48 -1.96
C ILE A 295 14.37 12.43 -0.88
N SER A 296 14.46 11.17 -1.27
CA SER A 296 14.60 10.05 -0.37
C SER A 296 15.71 9.11 -0.83
N VAL A 297 16.53 8.71 0.12
CA VAL A 297 17.59 7.71 -0.09
C VAL A 297 17.33 6.54 0.83
N PHE A 298 17.28 5.34 0.28
CA PHE A 298 17.06 4.09 1.00
C PHE A 298 18.16 3.11 0.66
N ASP A 299 18.81 2.52 1.65
CA ASP A 299 19.78 1.44 1.46
C ASP A 299 19.46 0.24 2.34
N LYS A 300 19.46 -0.95 1.76
CA LYS A 300 19.26 -2.22 2.46
C LYS A 300 20.42 -3.14 2.19
N ILE A 301 21.07 -3.60 3.25
CA ILE A 301 22.20 -4.51 3.20
C ILE A 301 21.76 -5.89 3.72
N ASP A 302 21.80 -6.87 2.84
CA ASP A 302 21.54 -8.28 3.16
C ASP A 302 22.86 -9.04 3.33
N PHE A 303 23.01 -9.76 4.45
CA PHE A 303 24.21 -10.52 4.79
C PHE A 303 24.01 -12.02 4.54
N ASN A 304 24.90 -12.63 3.75
CA ASN A 304 24.94 -14.07 3.52
C ASN A 304 25.52 -14.78 4.74
N ARG A 305 24.68 -15.55 5.42
CA ARG A 305 25.06 -16.29 6.64
C ARG A 305 24.87 -17.79 6.46
N LYS A 306 25.64 -18.58 7.25
CA LYS A 306 25.49 -20.04 7.30
C LYS A 306 24.05 -20.42 7.67
N ALA A 307 23.53 -21.49 7.05
CA ALA A 307 22.17 -22.00 7.19
C ALA A 307 21.08 -20.97 6.80
N ASN A 308 21.39 -20.04 5.88
CA ASN A 308 20.48 -18.98 5.37
C ASN A 308 19.77 -18.18 6.48
N ARG A 309 20.43 -18.01 7.64
CA ARG A 309 19.86 -17.23 8.75
C ARG A 309 19.71 -15.76 8.35
N PRO A 310 18.51 -15.19 8.45
CA PRO A 310 18.28 -13.78 8.13
C PRO A 310 19.20 -12.84 8.91
N PHE A 311 19.82 -11.92 8.21
CA PHE A 311 20.45 -10.71 8.73
C PHE A 311 20.40 -9.65 7.67
N SER A 312 19.66 -8.60 7.94
CA SER A 312 19.62 -7.40 7.13
C SER A 312 19.56 -6.15 8.00
N ILE A 313 20.12 -5.08 7.48
CA ILE A 313 20.04 -3.73 8.04
C ILE A 313 19.60 -2.81 6.91
N ALA A 314 18.65 -1.95 7.17
CA ALA A 314 18.19 -0.93 6.23
C ALA A 314 18.21 0.45 6.88
N GLY A 315 18.49 1.46 6.07
CA GLY A 315 18.40 2.87 6.46
C GLY A 315 17.67 3.67 5.41
N ARG A 316 16.89 4.66 5.82
CA ARG A 316 16.22 5.62 4.94
C ARG A 316 16.39 7.03 5.47
N TYR A 317 16.64 7.96 4.55
CA TYR A 317 16.60 9.39 4.80
C TYR A 317 15.59 10.03 3.86
N VAL A 318 14.75 10.93 4.36
CA VAL A 318 13.77 11.69 3.57
C VAL A 318 13.85 13.14 3.97
N TYR A 319 13.98 14.00 2.97
CA TYR A 319 13.74 15.43 3.07
C TYR A 319 12.60 15.82 2.15
N GLU A 320 11.68 16.61 2.66
CA GLU A 320 10.53 17.12 1.89
C GLU A 320 10.31 18.59 2.24
N ASP A 321 10.20 19.42 1.21
CA ASP A 321 9.74 20.79 1.23
C ASP A 321 8.43 20.86 0.46
N ARG A 322 7.35 21.26 1.14
CA ARG A 322 6.00 21.27 0.60
C ARG A 322 5.29 22.56 0.98
N TRP A 323 4.52 23.12 0.06
CA TRP A 323 3.59 24.17 0.37
C TRP A 323 2.35 24.14 -0.54
N GLY A 324 1.23 24.66 -0.03
CA GLY A 324 -0.01 24.97 -0.77
C GLY A 324 -0.63 26.21 -0.20
N GLY A 325 -1.52 26.88 -0.93
CA GLY A 325 -2.15 28.10 -0.48
C GLY A 325 -2.62 28.99 -1.61
N ASP A 326 -2.80 30.25 -1.31
CA ASP A 326 -3.12 31.30 -2.29
C ASP A 326 -2.12 31.29 -3.45
N MET A 327 -2.61 31.45 -4.67
CA MET A 327 -1.81 31.44 -5.91
C MET A 327 -0.67 32.47 -5.94
N ASN A 328 -0.75 33.52 -5.13
CA ASN A 328 0.26 34.57 -4.99
C ASN A 328 1.24 34.31 -3.84
N TRP A 329 1.10 33.21 -3.09
CA TRP A 329 1.96 32.92 -1.98
C TRP A 329 3.42 32.64 -2.43
N THR A 330 4.35 33.22 -1.70
CA THR A 330 5.79 32.95 -1.82
C THR A 330 6.40 32.74 -0.44
N PRO A 331 7.60 32.14 -0.32
CA PRO A 331 8.26 31.95 0.98
C PRO A 331 8.46 33.22 1.81
N GLU A 332 8.38 34.42 1.20
CA GLU A 332 8.46 35.70 1.89
C GLU A 332 7.25 35.95 2.81
N PHE A 333 6.08 35.38 2.48
CA PHE A 333 4.85 35.49 3.27
C PHE A 333 4.71 34.42 4.35
N ARG A 334 5.69 33.53 4.49
CA ARG A 334 5.65 32.42 5.43
C ARG A 334 5.53 32.90 6.88
N GLY A 335 4.41 32.60 7.54
CA GLY A 335 4.12 32.99 8.93
C GLY A 335 3.61 34.42 9.09
N GLY A 336 3.37 35.12 7.97
CA GLY A 336 2.66 36.40 7.95
C GLY A 336 1.15 36.22 7.85
N ASP A 337 0.43 37.32 7.88
CA ASP A 337 -1.03 37.39 7.80
C ASP A 337 -1.54 38.17 6.56
N GLU A 338 -0.70 38.30 5.54
CA GLU A 338 -1.03 39.01 4.29
C GLU A 338 -1.57 38.05 3.23
N ILE A 339 -0.80 36.97 2.91
CA ILE A 339 -1.13 35.95 1.90
C ILE A 339 -1.03 34.60 2.56
N TYR A 340 -2.12 33.86 2.53
CA TYR A 340 -2.22 32.55 3.21
C TYR A 340 -1.47 31.45 2.47
N GLY A 341 -0.71 30.66 3.21
CA GLY A 341 -0.07 29.45 2.73
C GLY A 341 0.28 28.49 3.86
N GLU A 342 0.21 27.23 3.56
CA GLU A 342 0.64 26.15 4.46
C GLU A 342 1.96 25.60 3.96
N SER A 343 3.03 25.85 4.68
CA SER A 343 4.41 25.47 4.32
C SER A 343 4.97 24.49 5.33
N ILE A 344 5.42 23.34 4.84
CA ILE A 344 5.82 22.19 5.66
C ILE A 344 7.20 21.70 5.22
N TYR A 345 8.17 21.77 6.13
CA TYR A 345 9.50 21.18 5.97
C TYR A 345 9.60 19.93 6.84
N THR A 346 9.88 18.79 6.22
CA THR A 346 10.06 17.52 6.90
C THR A 346 11.47 16.99 6.71
N ASN A 347 12.09 16.57 7.80
CA ASN A 347 13.37 15.88 7.81
C ASN A 347 13.24 14.60 8.62
N ARG A 348 13.47 13.46 7.99
CA ARG A 348 13.27 12.16 8.61
C ARG A 348 14.39 11.20 8.29
N TRP A 349 14.87 10.47 9.29
CA TRP A 349 15.72 9.31 9.09
C TRP A 349 15.16 8.09 9.82
N GLU A 350 15.44 6.92 9.28
CA GLU A 350 15.00 5.63 9.79
C GLU A 350 16.12 4.62 9.68
N MET A 351 16.20 3.72 10.63
CA MET A 351 17.05 2.55 10.57
C MET A 351 16.28 1.36 11.13
N PHE A 352 16.37 0.21 10.47
CA PHE A 352 15.72 -1.01 10.95
C PHE A 352 16.46 -2.25 10.46
N GLY A 353 16.18 -3.38 11.09
CA GLY A 353 16.80 -4.62 10.69
C GLY A 353 16.31 -5.84 11.45
N ILE A 354 16.77 -6.99 10.97
CA ILE A 354 16.52 -8.29 11.55
C ILE A 354 17.83 -9.07 11.67
N TYR A 355 18.01 -9.78 12.78
CA TYR A 355 19.13 -10.66 13.02
C TYR A 355 18.66 -11.97 13.66
N GLN A 356 18.73 -13.08 12.94
CA GLN A 356 18.51 -14.41 13.54
C GLN A 356 19.72 -14.86 14.35
N LEU A 357 19.52 -15.20 15.62
CA LEU A 357 20.59 -15.65 16.49
C LEU A 357 21.24 -16.95 15.98
N PRO A 358 22.58 -17.12 16.14
CA PRO A 358 23.30 -18.29 15.63
C PRO A 358 23.17 -19.52 16.57
N ILE A 359 21.98 -19.81 17.04
CA ILE A 359 21.63 -20.93 17.90
C ILE A 359 20.75 -21.95 17.15
N LYS A 360 20.48 -23.11 17.79
CA LYS A 360 19.66 -24.17 17.18
C LYS A 360 18.21 -23.76 17.01
N GLU A 361 17.68 -23.01 17.96
CA GLU A 361 16.32 -22.51 17.96
C GLU A 361 16.19 -21.30 16.99
N ILE A 362 15.00 -21.10 16.44
CA ILE A 362 14.72 -19.94 15.59
C ILE A 362 14.36 -18.76 16.50
N VAL A 363 15.36 -17.94 16.79
CA VAL A 363 15.20 -16.72 17.57
C VAL A 363 15.64 -15.54 16.74
N ASN A 364 14.73 -14.60 16.51
CA ASN A 364 14.98 -13.39 15.73
C ASN A 364 14.99 -12.18 16.67
N PHE A 365 16.02 -11.36 16.52
CA PHE A 365 16.08 -10.01 17.06
C PHE A 365 15.75 -9.03 15.94
N GLN A 366 14.78 -8.18 16.16
CA GLN A 366 14.30 -7.15 15.24
C GLN A 366 14.39 -5.81 15.94
N PHE A 367 14.78 -4.76 15.21
CA PHE A 367 14.92 -3.43 15.77
C PHE A 367 14.56 -2.36 14.73
N SER A 368 14.06 -1.24 15.20
CA SER A 368 13.96 -0.01 14.42
C SER A 368 14.21 1.23 15.27
N ALA A 369 14.70 2.27 14.65
CA ALA A 369 14.82 3.59 15.21
C ALA A 369 14.48 4.63 14.14
N ASN A 370 13.72 5.64 14.50
CA ASN A 370 13.42 6.74 13.60
C ASN A 370 13.43 8.09 14.32
N SER A 371 13.70 9.13 13.55
CA SER A 371 13.56 10.52 13.96
C SER A 371 12.76 11.24 12.89
N HIS A 372 11.77 12.01 13.31
CA HIS A 372 10.99 12.90 12.48
C HIS A 372 11.05 14.30 13.05
N LYS A 373 11.47 15.24 12.23
CA LYS A 373 11.47 16.67 12.54
C LYS A 373 10.58 17.37 11.53
N GLN A 374 9.64 18.13 12.04
CA GLN A 374 8.71 18.92 11.23
C GLN A 374 8.80 20.38 11.63
N ASN A 375 8.89 21.27 10.64
CA ASN A 375 8.79 22.72 10.79
C ASN A 375 7.71 23.17 9.80
N SER A 376 6.54 23.47 10.33
CA SER A 376 5.37 23.85 9.53
C SER A 376 4.88 25.22 9.96
N VAL A 377 4.20 25.87 9.02
CA VAL A 377 3.43 27.08 9.29
C VAL A 377 2.14 26.97 8.49
N TYR A 378 1.02 27.15 9.16
CA TYR A 378 -0.31 27.15 8.59
C TYR A 378 -0.86 28.57 8.68
N GLY A 379 -0.82 29.32 7.58
CA GLY A 379 -1.06 30.76 7.59
C GLY A 379 -0.04 31.47 8.48
N ASN A 380 -0.50 31.99 9.64
CA ASN A 380 0.34 32.61 10.67
C ASN A 380 0.61 31.71 11.90
N THR A 381 0.10 30.47 11.90
CA THR A 381 0.22 29.54 13.02
C THR A 381 1.43 28.61 12.82
N PRO A 382 2.48 28.72 13.64
CA PRO A 382 3.64 27.83 13.53
C PRO A 382 3.37 26.48 14.24
N TYR A 383 3.85 25.39 13.64
CA TYR A 383 3.90 24.07 14.26
C TYR A 383 5.29 23.45 14.05
N ASN A 384 6.01 23.29 15.14
CA ASN A 384 7.34 22.68 15.17
C ASN A 384 7.29 21.44 16.06
N ALA A 385 7.65 20.29 15.48
CA ALA A 385 7.58 19.04 16.22
C ALA A 385 8.80 18.15 15.99
N ASN A 386 9.18 17.43 17.04
CA ASN A 386 10.26 16.45 17.03
C ASN A 386 9.76 15.13 17.63
N GLN A 387 9.95 14.05 16.91
CA GLN A 387 9.61 12.71 17.40
C GLN A 387 10.80 11.77 17.23
N TYR A 388 11.08 10.97 18.26
CA TYR A 388 12.05 9.87 18.23
C TYR A 388 11.36 8.60 18.69
N ILE A 389 11.44 7.54 17.87
CA ILE A 389 10.90 6.23 18.23
C ILE A 389 12.02 5.22 18.14
N GLY A 390 12.23 4.47 19.24
CA GLY A 390 13.06 3.28 19.28
C GLY A 390 12.20 2.04 19.54
N PHE A 391 12.38 1.00 18.75
CA PHE A 391 11.67 -0.26 18.91
C PHE A 391 12.64 -1.43 18.80
N TRP A 392 12.49 -2.42 19.66
CA TRP A 392 13.13 -3.68 19.50
C TRP A 392 12.20 -4.84 19.92
N GLN A 393 12.40 -5.99 19.31
CA GLN A 393 11.60 -7.18 19.54
C GLN A 393 12.47 -8.43 19.44
N LEU A 394 12.27 -9.37 20.37
CA LEU A 394 12.84 -10.70 20.33
C LEU A 394 11.70 -11.70 20.14
N THR A 395 11.78 -12.55 19.12
CA THR A 395 10.79 -13.59 18.85
C THR A 395 11.44 -14.96 18.83
N TRP A 396 10.82 -15.92 19.49
CA TRP A 396 11.17 -17.33 19.46
C TRP A 396 10.08 -18.13 18.78
N ASN A 397 10.44 -18.82 17.70
CA ASN A 397 9.55 -19.69 16.94
C ASN A 397 9.90 -21.16 17.25
N LYS A 398 8.89 -21.93 17.67
CA LYS A 398 9.06 -23.33 18.07
C LYS A 398 7.89 -24.18 17.59
N SER A 399 8.18 -25.13 16.69
CA SER A 399 7.23 -26.20 16.39
C SER A 399 7.33 -27.30 17.44
N ILE A 400 6.20 -27.65 18.06
CA ILE A 400 6.09 -28.70 19.08
C ILE A 400 5.27 -29.85 18.50
N GLY A 401 5.95 -30.94 18.22
CA GLY A 401 5.36 -32.08 17.50
C GLY A 401 4.91 -31.67 16.09
N ARG A 402 3.75 -32.19 15.66
CA ARG A 402 3.17 -31.90 14.33
C ARG A 402 1.94 -30.96 14.41
N LYS A 403 1.54 -30.60 15.61
CA LYS A 403 0.26 -29.90 15.84
C LYS A 403 0.42 -28.45 16.25
N HIS A 404 1.46 -28.12 17.00
CA HIS A 404 1.64 -26.80 17.59
C HIS A 404 2.77 -26.03 16.93
N ASP A 405 2.53 -24.79 16.59
CA ASP A 405 3.53 -23.88 16.05
C ASP A 405 3.54 -22.60 16.87
N LEU A 406 4.34 -22.63 17.94
CA LEU A 406 4.38 -21.61 18.99
C LEU A 406 5.28 -20.44 18.57
N LEU A 407 4.80 -19.22 18.79
CA LEU A 407 5.53 -17.96 18.71
C LEU A 407 5.46 -17.29 20.07
N VAL A 408 6.60 -17.02 20.68
CA VAL A 408 6.72 -16.24 21.92
C VAL A 408 7.59 -15.03 21.64
N GLY A 409 7.21 -13.87 22.13
CA GLY A 409 8.01 -12.66 21.93
C GLY A 409 7.94 -11.67 23.07
N GLY A 410 8.99 -10.88 23.15
CA GLY A 410 9.05 -9.68 23.98
C GLY A 410 9.41 -8.49 23.13
N ALA A 411 8.75 -7.38 23.35
CA ALA A 411 8.96 -6.14 22.61
C ALA A 411 9.10 -4.96 23.57
N TYR A 412 9.79 -3.94 23.12
CA TYR A 412 9.87 -2.67 23.83
C TYR A 412 9.85 -1.53 22.82
N ARG A 413 8.99 -0.55 23.08
CA ARG A 413 8.92 0.71 22.33
C ARG A 413 9.17 1.88 23.25
N TYR A 414 10.07 2.75 22.83
CA TYR A 414 10.32 4.06 23.41
C TYR A 414 9.83 5.11 22.43
N THR A 415 9.04 6.07 22.91
CA THR A 415 8.58 7.21 22.12
C THR A 415 8.88 8.50 22.88
N TYR A 416 9.57 9.41 22.24
CA TYR A 416 9.73 10.81 22.65
C TYR A 416 8.99 11.67 21.65
N TYR A 417 8.17 12.58 22.14
CA TYR A 417 7.43 13.53 21.32
C TYR A 417 7.47 14.91 21.98
N ASP A 418 7.74 15.95 21.19
CA ASP A 418 7.88 17.33 21.62
C ASP A 418 7.39 18.26 20.50
N ASP A 419 6.50 19.19 20.82
CA ASP A 419 5.99 20.19 19.89
C ASP A 419 5.78 21.54 20.60
N ASN A 420 5.27 22.53 19.88
CA ASN A 420 4.95 23.84 20.42
C ASN A 420 3.44 24.02 20.68
N THR A 421 2.69 22.93 20.87
CA THR A 421 1.25 22.95 21.18
C THR A 421 0.97 22.69 22.66
N PRO A 422 -0.28 22.82 23.12
CA PRO A 422 -0.66 22.43 24.47
C PRO A 422 -0.39 20.95 24.81
N ALA A 423 -0.20 20.07 23.82
CA ALA A 423 0.08 18.64 24.05
C ALA A 423 1.40 18.38 24.79
N THR A 424 2.37 19.27 24.65
CA THR A 424 3.70 19.16 25.27
C THR A 424 4.09 20.40 26.08
N SER A 425 3.09 21.10 26.65
CA SER A 425 3.32 22.26 27.51
C SER A 425 2.59 22.12 28.82
N SER A 426 3.05 22.87 29.85
CA SER A 426 2.28 23.06 31.10
C SER A 426 0.95 23.77 30.79
N GLY A 427 -0.05 23.61 31.68
CA GLY A 427 -1.37 24.20 31.48
C GLY A 427 -1.38 25.74 31.33
N ASP A 428 -0.33 26.41 31.75
CA ASP A 428 -0.09 27.85 31.58
C ASP A 428 0.85 28.17 30.39
N ALA A 429 1.23 27.16 29.61
CA ALA A 429 2.16 27.23 28.51
C ALA A 429 3.57 27.79 28.85
N SER A 430 3.93 27.87 30.13
CA SER A 430 5.19 28.46 30.58
C SER A 430 6.37 27.50 30.56
N VAL A 431 6.11 26.18 30.56
CA VAL A 431 7.12 25.13 30.63
C VAL A 431 6.88 24.09 29.53
N ASN A 432 7.91 23.80 28.73
CA ASN A 432 7.88 22.70 27.80
C ASN A 432 7.95 21.35 28.53
N GLN A 433 7.03 20.45 28.25
CA GLN A 433 6.88 19.12 28.87
C GLN A 433 6.78 18.02 27.80
N PRO A 434 7.90 17.62 27.17
CA PRO A 434 7.89 16.56 26.15
C PRO A 434 7.24 15.27 26.66
N ALA A 435 6.42 14.66 25.83
CA ALA A 435 5.79 13.38 26.14
C ALA A 435 6.79 12.21 25.93
N ILE A 436 7.02 11.44 27.00
CA ILE A 436 7.88 10.25 26.96
C ILE A 436 7.04 9.03 27.31
N THR A 437 7.00 8.06 26.41
CA THR A 437 6.28 6.81 26.61
C THR A 437 7.21 5.63 26.54
N HIS A 438 7.10 4.75 27.54
CA HIS A 438 7.73 3.43 27.59
C HIS A 438 6.65 2.36 27.45
N LEU A 439 6.83 1.44 26.53
CA LEU A 439 5.85 0.39 26.23
C LEU A 439 6.56 -0.99 26.12
N PRO A 440 6.96 -1.61 27.25
CA PRO A 440 7.34 -3.01 27.26
C PRO A 440 6.11 -3.90 27.05
N GLY A 441 6.28 -4.98 26.28
CA GLY A 441 5.22 -5.93 25.99
C GLY A 441 5.72 -7.37 25.87
N LEU A 442 4.85 -8.30 26.22
CA LEU A 442 5.06 -9.74 26.04
C LEU A 442 3.89 -10.32 25.27
N PHE A 443 4.15 -11.24 24.36
CA PHE A 443 3.11 -11.91 23.62
C PHE A 443 3.41 -13.38 23.37
N VAL A 444 2.35 -14.15 23.25
CA VAL A 444 2.40 -15.56 22.91
C VAL A 444 1.28 -15.86 21.90
N GLN A 445 1.61 -16.70 20.94
CA GLN A 445 0.67 -17.20 19.95
C GLN A 445 0.96 -18.65 19.66
N ASP A 446 -0.08 -19.48 19.58
CA ASP A 446 0.00 -20.87 19.15
C ASP A 446 -0.91 -21.10 17.94
N GLU A 447 -0.35 -21.56 16.83
CA GLU A 447 -1.09 -22.06 15.69
C GLU A 447 -1.22 -23.58 15.80
N ILE A 448 -2.44 -24.04 16.10
CA ILE A 448 -2.76 -25.42 16.39
C ILE A 448 -3.34 -26.08 15.13
N SER A 449 -2.67 -27.04 14.55
CA SER A 449 -3.18 -27.88 13.48
C SER A 449 -4.13 -28.94 14.06
N LEU A 450 -5.44 -28.67 14.05
CA LEU A 450 -6.47 -29.60 14.55
C LEU A 450 -6.61 -30.79 13.61
N SER A 451 -6.45 -30.58 12.31
CA SER A 451 -6.37 -31.58 11.25
C SER A 451 -5.61 -31.02 10.04
N GLU A 452 -5.45 -31.79 8.97
CA GLU A 452 -4.85 -31.30 7.71
C GLU A 452 -5.58 -30.10 7.10
N ASN A 453 -6.87 -29.99 7.37
CA ASN A 453 -7.76 -28.97 6.81
C ASN A 453 -8.19 -27.88 7.80
N ASN A 454 -7.88 -28.04 9.09
CA ASN A 454 -8.37 -27.15 10.14
C ASN A 454 -7.21 -26.65 11.00
N LYS A 455 -7.17 -25.35 11.20
CA LYS A 455 -6.23 -24.69 12.08
C LYS A 455 -6.94 -23.75 13.05
N LEU A 456 -6.45 -23.68 14.26
CA LEU A 456 -6.86 -22.74 15.30
C LEU A 456 -5.64 -21.92 15.71
N LEU A 457 -5.73 -20.62 15.68
CA LEU A 457 -4.72 -19.71 16.17
C LEU A 457 -5.26 -19.02 17.42
N LEU A 458 -4.53 -19.16 18.50
CA LEU A 458 -4.79 -18.46 19.78
C LEU A 458 -3.61 -17.54 20.06
N GLY A 459 -3.88 -16.30 20.40
CA GLY A 459 -2.84 -15.33 20.71
C GLY A 459 -3.25 -14.41 21.83
N THR A 460 -2.27 -13.93 22.58
CA THR A 460 -2.47 -12.91 23.59
C THR A 460 -1.22 -12.05 23.74
N ARG A 461 -1.43 -10.78 24.03
CA ARG A 461 -0.37 -9.82 24.33
C ARG A 461 -0.72 -9.02 25.57
N TYR A 462 0.29 -8.73 26.35
CA TYR A 462 0.25 -7.83 27.49
C TYR A 462 1.29 -6.73 27.27
N ASP A 463 0.85 -5.48 27.30
CA ASP A 463 1.70 -4.29 27.28
C ASP A 463 1.51 -3.50 28.56
N TYR A 464 2.59 -2.87 29.02
CA TYR A 464 2.54 -1.85 30.07
C TYR A 464 2.89 -0.50 29.47
N ASN A 465 1.91 0.39 29.38
CA ASN A 465 2.13 1.77 28.96
C ASN A 465 2.48 2.61 30.16
N SER A 466 3.60 3.36 30.15
CA SER A 466 4.06 4.16 31.29
C SER A 466 3.10 5.27 31.70
N ILE A 467 2.15 5.65 30.84
CA ILE A 467 1.13 6.68 31.11
C ILE A 467 -0.20 6.01 31.50
N HIS A 468 -0.66 5.05 30.70
CA HIS A 468 -2.02 4.47 30.80
C HIS A 468 -2.07 3.10 31.49
N GLY A 469 -0.92 2.55 31.93
CA GLY A 469 -0.87 1.30 32.69
C GLY A 469 -1.03 0.03 31.84
N ASN A 470 -1.80 -0.92 32.36
CA ASN A 470 -1.89 -2.29 31.85
C ASN A 470 -2.85 -2.40 30.65
N ILE A 471 -2.39 -3.05 29.59
CA ILE A 471 -3.16 -3.27 28.35
C ILE A 471 -3.07 -4.75 27.98
N PHE A 472 -4.21 -5.39 27.70
CA PHE A 472 -4.30 -6.78 27.35
C PHE A 472 -5.07 -6.98 26.06
N THR A 473 -4.48 -7.67 25.08
CA THR A 473 -5.06 -7.86 23.74
C THR A 473 -5.09 -9.35 23.33
N PRO A 474 -6.20 -10.06 23.57
CA PRO A 474 -6.40 -11.41 23.08
C PRO A 474 -6.85 -11.44 21.61
N ARG A 475 -6.53 -12.55 20.91
CA ARG A 475 -7.12 -12.86 19.60
C ARG A 475 -7.33 -14.35 19.40
N ILE A 476 -8.30 -14.68 18.57
CA ILE A 476 -8.58 -16.04 18.12
C ILE A 476 -8.86 -16.03 16.60
N ASN A 477 -8.29 -16.99 15.88
CA ASN A 477 -8.62 -17.21 14.48
C ASN A 477 -8.79 -18.69 14.22
N TYR A 478 -9.86 -19.04 13.51
CA TYR A 478 -10.11 -20.38 13.02
C TYR A 478 -10.08 -20.39 11.51
N LYS A 479 -9.45 -21.41 10.94
CA LYS A 479 -9.36 -21.61 9.50
C LYS A 479 -9.75 -23.02 9.12
N TRP A 480 -10.57 -23.10 8.08
CA TRP A 480 -10.91 -24.34 7.41
C TRP A 480 -10.58 -24.28 5.92
N ASN A 481 -10.07 -25.40 5.37
CA ASN A 481 -9.87 -25.59 3.93
C ASN A 481 -10.65 -26.79 3.45
N SER A 482 -11.19 -26.73 2.22
CA SER A 482 -11.62 -27.93 1.52
C SER A 482 -10.42 -28.86 1.20
N LYS A 483 -10.67 -30.17 1.00
CA LYS A 483 -9.60 -31.14 0.67
C LYS A 483 -8.75 -30.73 -0.56
N ASN A 484 -9.39 -30.14 -1.56
CA ASN A 484 -8.72 -29.64 -2.77
C ASN A 484 -8.11 -28.22 -2.60
N LYS A 485 -8.17 -27.63 -1.39
CA LYS A 485 -7.69 -26.29 -1.04
C LYS A 485 -8.27 -25.15 -1.90
N ARG A 486 -9.37 -25.39 -2.59
CA ARG A 486 -10.04 -24.39 -3.46
C ARG A 486 -11.02 -23.50 -2.71
N ASN A 487 -11.54 -23.96 -1.55
CA ASN A 487 -12.41 -23.17 -0.69
C ASN A 487 -11.74 -23.03 0.68
N ILE A 488 -11.66 -21.81 1.17
CA ILE A 488 -11.04 -21.47 2.45
C ILE A 488 -12.02 -20.59 3.22
N VAL A 489 -12.28 -20.95 4.47
CA VAL A 489 -13.05 -20.12 5.41
C VAL A 489 -12.12 -19.73 6.56
N ARG A 490 -12.14 -18.45 6.92
CA ARG A 490 -11.43 -17.93 8.10
C ARG A 490 -12.43 -17.15 8.94
N ILE A 491 -12.40 -17.36 10.25
CA ILE A 491 -13.20 -16.63 11.22
C ILE A 491 -12.23 -16.12 12.27
N GLY A 492 -12.20 -14.84 12.48
CA GLY A 492 -11.27 -14.20 13.40
C GLY A 492 -11.96 -13.23 14.33
N GLY A 493 -11.40 -13.05 15.50
CA GLY A 493 -11.81 -12.02 16.43
C GLY A 493 -10.69 -11.65 17.40
N GLY A 494 -10.73 -10.43 17.90
CA GLY A 494 -9.73 -9.95 18.82
C GLY A 494 -10.04 -8.55 19.34
N ASN A 495 -9.23 -8.14 20.28
CA ASN A 495 -9.25 -6.81 20.84
C ASN A 495 -8.15 -5.96 20.20
N GLY A 496 -8.42 -4.68 20.02
CA GLY A 496 -7.45 -3.68 19.61
C GLY A 496 -7.44 -2.50 20.58
N TYR A 497 -6.30 -1.83 20.68
CA TYR A 497 -6.21 -0.59 21.45
C TYR A 497 -5.34 0.44 20.73
N ARG A 498 -5.58 1.71 21.07
CA ARG A 498 -4.80 2.84 20.59
C ARG A 498 -4.65 3.88 21.69
N VAL A 499 -3.48 4.50 21.74
CA VAL A 499 -3.23 5.71 22.52
C VAL A 499 -3.16 6.87 21.56
N ALA A 500 -4.09 7.80 21.66
CA ALA A 500 -4.19 8.93 20.74
C ALA A 500 -3.15 10.01 21.02
N ASN A 501 -2.68 10.67 19.96
CA ASN A 501 -2.01 11.95 20.02
C ASN A 501 -2.64 12.87 18.97
N VAL A 502 -3.56 13.72 19.40
CA VAL A 502 -4.41 14.55 18.54
C VAL A 502 -3.59 15.38 17.55
N PHE A 503 -2.55 16.07 17.99
CA PHE A 503 -1.76 16.96 17.13
C PHE A 503 -0.86 16.22 16.10
N THR A 504 -0.68 14.92 16.24
CA THR A 504 -0.01 14.12 15.21
C THR A 504 -0.98 13.43 14.26
N GLU A 505 -2.25 13.37 14.59
CA GLU A 505 -3.26 12.53 13.94
C GLU A 505 -4.34 13.36 13.25
N ASP A 506 -4.72 14.52 13.81
CA ASP A 506 -5.73 15.40 13.23
C ASP A 506 -5.09 16.69 12.71
N HIS A 507 -5.10 16.82 11.37
CA HIS A 507 -4.54 18.00 10.72
C HIS A 507 -5.34 19.27 11.00
N ALA A 508 -6.66 19.18 11.18
CA ALA A 508 -7.51 20.31 11.50
C ALA A 508 -7.11 20.99 12.83
N ALA A 509 -6.57 20.21 13.78
CA ALA A 509 -6.03 20.71 15.02
C ALA A 509 -4.79 21.61 14.86
N LEU A 510 -4.11 21.55 13.69
CA LEU A 510 -2.86 22.27 13.42
C LEU A 510 -3.07 23.57 12.67
N THR A 511 -4.18 23.73 11.94
CA THR A 511 -4.39 24.85 11.03
C THR A 511 -4.54 26.20 11.73
N GLY A 512 -4.82 26.20 13.04
CA GLY A 512 -5.09 27.41 13.81
C GLY A 512 -6.45 28.07 13.47
N ALA A 513 -7.20 27.49 12.53
CA ALA A 513 -8.54 27.98 12.15
C ALA A 513 -9.54 27.84 13.31
N ARG A 514 -9.32 26.86 14.21
CA ARG A 514 -10.14 26.62 15.40
C ARG A 514 -9.26 26.38 16.62
N THR A 515 -9.73 26.78 17.79
CA THR A 515 -9.06 26.53 19.05
C THR A 515 -9.26 25.06 19.47
N VAL A 516 -8.18 24.36 19.80
CA VAL A 516 -8.24 22.97 20.27
C VAL A 516 -8.46 22.94 21.78
N GLU A 517 -9.50 22.24 22.22
CA GLU A 517 -9.80 22.02 23.63
C GLU A 517 -9.89 20.51 23.95
N PHE A 518 -9.49 20.13 25.16
CA PHE A 518 -9.61 18.77 25.68
C PHE A 518 -10.62 18.74 26.83
N ASN A 519 -11.67 17.94 26.65
CA ASN A 519 -12.66 17.72 27.68
C ASN A 519 -12.27 16.47 28.51
N GLY A 520 -11.45 16.71 29.56
CA GLY A 520 -10.91 15.67 30.42
C GLY A 520 -9.63 15.01 29.90
N GLU A 521 -9.16 13.98 30.63
CA GLU A 521 -8.01 13.16 30.22
C GLU A 521 -8.41 12.16 29.15
N LEU A 522 -7.67 12.12 28.04
CA LEU A 522 -7.91 11.16 26.97
C LEU A 522 -7.39 9.78 27.36
N LEU A 523 -8.32 8.85 27.57
CA LEU A 523 -8.02 7.45 27.88
C LEU A 523 -7.76 6.64 26.60
N PRO A 524 -6.96 5.56 26.66
CA PRO A 524 -6.75 4.68 25.51
C PRO A 524 -8.05 4.17 24.93
N GLU A 525 -8.20 4.25 23.63
CA GLU A 525 -9.35 3.68 22.93
C GLU A 525 -9.24 2.16 22.90
N THR A 526 -10.36 1.50 23.06
CA THR A 526 -10.44 0.03 23.02
C THR A 526 -11.55 -0.43 22.09
N SER A 527 -11.29 -1.51 21.38
CA SER A 527 -12.23 -2.07 20.41
C SER A 527 -12.28 -3.59 20.44
N TRP A 528 -13.41 -4.15 20.04
CA TRP A 528 -13.57 -5.55 19.74
C TRP A 528 -13.90 -5.73 18.27
N ASN A 529 -13.22 -6.63 17.61
CA ASN A 529 -13.42 -6.91 16.19
C ASN A 529 -13.76 -8.39 15.97
N VAL A 530 -14.68 -8.64 15.04
CA VAL A 530 -14.99 -9.97 14.49
C VAL A 530 -14.96 -9.86 12.98
N ASN A 531 -14.29 -10.81 12.32
CA ASN A 531 -14.29 -10.90 10.86
C ASN A 531 -14.51 -12.34 10.39
N VAL A 532 -15.15 -12.46 9.23
CA VAL A 532 -15.34 -13.73 8.51
C VAL A 532 -14.85 -13.52 7.09
N ASN A 533 -14.02 -14.42 6.60
CA ASN A 533 -13.50 -14.39 5.24
C ASN A 533 -13.76 -15.73 4.56
N PHE A 534 -14.23 -15.67 3.32
CA PHE A 534 -14.39 -16.81 2.43
C PHE A 534 -13.62 -16.59 1.14
N GLU A 535 -12.71 -17.47 0.80
CA GLU A 535 -11.93 -17.47 -0.44
C GLU A 535 -12.27 -18.69 -1.28
N LYS A 536 -12.51 -18.47 -2.57
CA LYS A 536 -12.77 -19.54 -3.55
C LYS A 536 -11.88 -19.40 -4.76
N LYS A 537 -11.19 -20.48 -5.16
CA LYS A 537 -10.36 -20.58 -6.35
C LYS A 537 -11.05 -21.49 -7.37
N ILE A 538 -11.26 -20.99 -8.58
CA ILE A 538 -11.90 -21.72 -9.68
C ILE A 538 -10.90 -21.73 -10.83
N TYR A 539 -10.62 -22.93 -11.34
CA TYR A 539 -9.84 -23.15 -12.54
C TYR A 539 -10.78 -23.73 -13.58
N THR A 540 -10.89 -23.08 -14.72
CA THR A 540 -11.76 -23.54 -15.81
C THR A 540 -10.96 -24.35 -16.84
N ASP A 541 -11.63 -25.15 -17.64
CA ASP A 541 -11.01 -25.96 -18.70
C ASP A 541 -10.32 -25.09 -19.77
N ASN A 542 -10.72 -23.82 -19.91
CA ASN A 542 -10.12 -22.85 -20.82
C ASN A 542 -8.92 -22.11 -20.20
N SER A 543 -8.25 -22.68 -19.19
CA SER A 543 -7.13 -22.06 -18.47
C SER A 543 -7.41 -20.66 -17.92
N THR A 544 -8.67 -20.39 -17.58
CA THR A 544 -9.06 -19.17 -16.87
C THR A 544 -9.00 -19.42 -15.38
N PHE A 545 -8.28 -18.56 -14.67
CA PHE A 545 -8.29 -18.52 -13.21
C PHE A 545 -9.31 -17.49 -12.73
N ILE A 546 -10.12 -17.88 -11.73
CA ILE A 546 -11.04 -16.97 -11.03
C ILE A 546 -10.82 -17.15 -9.53
N GLY A 547 -10.30 -16.12 -8.88
CA GLY A 547 -10.21 -15.96 -7.43
C GLY A 547 -11.37 -15.09 -6.93
N LEU A 548 -12.14 -15.58 -5.99
CA LEU A 548 -13.19 -14.82 -5.32
C LEU A 548 -12.87 -14.75 -3.83
N ASP A 549 -12.94 -13.56 -3.27
CA ASP A 549 -12.77 -13.32 -1.84
C ASP A 549 -13.95 -12.49 -1.31
N ALA A 550 -14.57 -12.94 -0.24
CA ALA A 550 -15.66 -12.27 0.44
C ALA A 550 -15.34 -12.15 1.93
N SER A 551 -15.38 -10.95 2.46
CA SER A 551 -15.14 -10.69 3.87
C SER A 551 -16.31 -9.91 4.47
N ALA A 552 -16.71 -10.27 5.69
CA ALA A 552 -17.61 -9.48 6.53
C ALA A 552 -16.87 -9.09 7.80
N PHE A 553 -17.05 -7.84 8.24
CA PHE A 553 -16.38 -7.32 9.41
C PHE A 553 -17.32 -6.53 10.32
N TYR A 554 -17.03 -6.56 11.60
CA TYR A 554 -17.73 -5.81 12.64
C TYR A 554 -16.71 -5.38 13.70
N THR A 555 -16.56 -4.08 13.91
CA THR A 555 -15.69 -3.48 14.94
C THR A 555 -16.52 -2.59 15.84
N TYR A 556 -16.43 -2.81 17.14
CA TYR A 556 -17.14 -2.08 18.18
C TYR A 556 -16.15 -1.37 19.09
N PHE A 557 -16.26 -0.05 19.21
CA PHE A 557 -15.45 0.79 20.10
C PHE A 557 -16.27 1.20 21.31
N THR A 558 -15.67 1.11 22.48
CA THR A 558 -16.32 1.47 23.77
C THR A 558 -16.07 2.91 24.18
N ASN A 559 -14.98 3.52 23.73
CA ASN A 559 -14.51 4.82 24.22
C ASN A 559 -13.65 5.53 23.17
N ARG A 560 -14.09 5.54 21.91
CA ARG A 560 -13.38 6.21 20.83
C ARG A 560 -13.18 7.70 21.13
N ILE A 561 -12.07 8.25 20.67
CA ILE A 561 -11.81 9.69 20.72
C ILE A 561 -12.25 10.28 19.37
N LEU A 562 -13.17 11.24 19.42
CA LEU A 562 -13.64 11.92 18.23
C LEU A 562 -13.55 13.44 18.43
N PRO A 563 -13.19 14.17 17.37
CA PRO A 563 -13.31 15.62 17.36
C PRO A 563 -14.78 16.03 17.24
N ASP A 564 -15.21 16.90 18.12
CA ASP A 564 -16.49 17.60 18.01
C ASP A 564 -16.26 18.93 17.29
N TYR A 565 -16.73 19.02 16.05
CA TYR A 565 -16.68 20.21 15.22
C TYR A 565 -18.00 21.00 15.23
N GLU A 566 -19.07 20.45 15.84
CA GLU A 566 -20.44 20.94 15.69
C GLU A 566 -20.90 21.75 16.90
N THR A 567 -20.43 21.46 18.12
CA THR A 567 -20.83 22.14 19.35
C THR A 567 -20.41 23.61 19.36
N ASP A 568 -19.21 23.93 18.87
CA ASP A 568 -18.70 25.28 18.76
C ASP A 568 -17.92 25.44 17.43
N PRO A 569 -18.38 26.27 16.48
CA PRO A 569 -17.75 26.43 15.19
C PRO A 569 -16.31 26.99 15.24
N ASN A 570 -15.89 27.58 16.37
CA ASN A 570 -14.53 28.10 16.57
C ASN A 570 -13.63 27.13 17.31
N LYS A 571 -14.14 25.96 17.71
CA LYS A 571 -13.41 24.99 18.51
C LYS A 571 -13.41 23.62 17.87
N ILE A 572 -12.40 22.84 18.21
CA ILE A 572 -12.37 21.41 18.05
C ILE A 572 -12.24 20.82 19.45
N ILE A 573 -13.28 20.16 19.94
CA ILE A 573 -13.32 19.63 21.30
C ILE A 573 -13.06 18.13 21.25
N TYR A 574 -11.97 17.67 21.86
CA TYR A 574 -11.62 16.26 21.93
C TYR A 574 -12.00 15.66 23.28
N SER A 575 -12.73 14.56 23.22
CA SER A 575 -13.08 13.75 24.40
C SER A 575 -13.19 12.28 24.06
N ASN A 576 -13.11 11.41 25.07
CA ASN A 576 -13.55 10.04 24.91
C ASN A 576 -15.08 10.01 24.79
N LEU A 577 -15.57 9.29 23.79
CA LEU A 577 -16.99 9.16 23.47
C LEU A 577 -17.81 8.66 24.66
N ASN A 578 -18.86 9.37 25.01
CA ASN A 578 -19.87 8.92 25.97
C ASN A 578 -20.95 8.11 25.24
N GLY A 579 -20.57 6.93 24.77
CA GLY A 579 -21.40 6.10 23.93
C GLY A 579 -20.59 4.98 23.28
N HIS A 580 -20.83 4.72 21.99
CA HIS A 580 -20.06 3.72 21.26
C HIS A 580 -19.96 4.06 19.76
N SER A 581 -18.95 3.50 19.11
CA SER A 581 -18.83 3.59 17.66
C SER A 581 -18.75 2.21 17.03
N VAL A 582 -19.40 2.04 15.89
CA VAL A 582 -19.46 0.77 15.16
C VAL A 582 -19.01 0.96 13.73
N SER A 583 -18.04 0.17 13.29
CA SER A 583 -17.73 -0.03 11.87
C SER A 583 -18.12 -1.44 11.46
N LYS A 584 -18.97 -1.59 10.45
CA LYS A 584 -19.40 -2.89 9.93
C LYS A 584 -19.56 -2.85 8.42
N GLY A 585 -19.34 -4.00 7.78
CA GLY A 585 -19.50 -4.05 6.33
C GLY A 585 -19.19 -5.40 5.71
N ILE A 586 -19.33 -5.42 4.38
CA ILE A 586 -19.01 -6.56 3.53
C ILE A 586 -18.11 -6.09 2.40
N SER A 587 -17.04 -6.82 2.17
CA SER A 587 -16.09 -6.58 1.09
C SER A 587 -16.04 -7.80 0.16
N LEU A 588 -16.17 -7.58 -1.14
CA LEU A 588 -16.10 -8.61 -2.17
C LEU A 588 -14.98 -8.27 -3.13
N ASN A 589 -14.14 -9.24 -3.46
CA ASN A 589 -13.07 -9.12 -4.45
C ASN A 589 -13.17 -10.24 -5.48
N ALA A 590 -12.85 -9.92 -6.73
CA ALA A 590 -12.71 -10.86 -7.81
C ALA A 590 -11.39 -10.60 -8.56
N ASP A 591 -10.59 -11.64 -8.73
CA ASP A 591 -9.40 -11.67 -9.58
C ASP A 591 -9.62 -12.68 -10.69
N VAL A 592 -9.65 -12.21 -11.93
CA VAL A 592 -9.87 -13.06 -13.08
C VAL A 592 -8.72 -12.90 -14.08
N SER A 593 -8.08 -14.00 -14.39
CA SER A 593 -6.99 -14.04 -15.35
C SER A 593 -7.35 -15.00 -16.48
N TRP A 594 -7.56 -14.45 -17.69
CA TRP A 594 -7.86 -15.25 -18.90
C TRP A 594 -6.58 -15.63 -19.63
N TYR A 595 -6.62 -16.77 -20.28
CA TYR A 595 -5.54 -17.23 -21.16
C TYR A 595 -5.19 -16.22 -22.26
N SER A 596 -6.19 -15.47 -22.75
CA SER A 596 -6.01 -14.43 -23.77
C SER A 596 -5.08 -13.28 -23.37
N GLY A 597 -4.66 -13.21 -22.09
CA GLY A 597 -3.86 -12.11 -21.56
C GLY A 597 -4.70 -10.98 -20.96
N LEU A 598 -6.05 -11.13 -20.95
CA LEU A 598 -6.94 -10.23 -20.21
C LEU A 598 -6.86 -10.55 -18.71
N LYS A 599 -6.76 -9.52 -17.91
CA LYS A 599 -6.82 -9.59 -16.44
C LYS A 599 -7.84 -8.60 -15.93
N LEU A 600 -8.63 -9.03 -14.96
CA LEU A 600 -9.58 -8.20 -14.23
C LEU A 600 -9.35 -8.38 -12.74
N LEU A 601 -9.14 -7.29 -12.05
CA LEU A 601 -9.24 -7.22 -10.60
C LEU A 601 -10.37 -6.22 -10.31
N ALA A 602 -11.37 -6.64 -9.53
CA ALA A 602 -12.48 -5.79 -9.15
C ALA A 602 -12.84 -6.04 -7.69
N GLY A 603 -13.21 -4.99 -6.99
CA GLY A 603 -13.64 -5.07 -5.60
C GLY A 603 -14.76 -4.08 -5.30
N VAL A 604 -15.62 -4.46 -4.37
CA VAL A 604 -16.65 -3.58 -3.81
C VAL A 604 -16.72 -3.80 -2.31
N THR A 605 -16.78 -2.70 -1.57
CA THR A 605 -17.01 -2.69 -0.12
C THR A 605 -18.25 -1.86 0.17
N LEU A 606 -19.17 -2.47 0.91
CA LEU A 606 -20.34 -1.81 1.49
C LEU A 606 -20.12 -1.69 2.98
N MET A 607 -20.22 -0.48 3.54
CA MET A 607 -19.93 -0.26 4.95
C MET A 607 -20.84 0.79 5.58
N ASP A 608 -21.01 0.65 6.89
CA ASP A 608 -21.69 1.61 7.77
C ASP A 608 -20.78 1.86 8.97
N VAL A 609 -20.31 3.11 9.09
CA VAL A 609 -19.54 3.56 10.24
C VAL A 609 -20.37 4.62 10.95
N SER A 610 -20.79 4.29 12.15
CA SER A 610 -21.70 5.13 12.93
C SER A 610 -21.18 5.33 14.35
N VAL A 611 -21.53 6.46 14.90
CA VAL A 611 -21.28 6.86 16.27
C VAL A 611 -22.63 7.04 16.95
N GLU A 612 -22.76 6.53 18.17
CA GLU A 612 -23.88 6.81 19.06
C GLU A 612 -23.37 7.50 20.30
N GLU A 613 -23.79 8.72 20.52
CA GLU A 613 -23.41 9.57 21.65
C GLU A 613 -24.64 10.21 22.26
N ASN A 614 -24.76 10.15 23.60
CA ASN A 614 -25.90 10.70 24.34
C ASN A 614 -27.28 10.23 23.85
N GLY A 615 -27.34 9.07 23.18
CA GLY A 615 -28.58 8.50 22.62
C GLY A 615 -28.89 8.97 21.19
N GLU A 616 -28.08 9.83 20.61
CA GLU A 616 -28.18 10.23 19.21
C GLU A 616 -27.20 9.42 18.34
N LYS A 617 -27.64 9.04 17.15
CA LYS A 617 -26.83 8.25 16.22
C LYS A 617 -26.58 9.04 14.94
N PHE A 618 -25.31 9.16 14.58
CA PHE A 618 -24.87 9.83 13.35
C PHE A 618 -23.81 9.00 12.60
N ARG A 619 -23.64 9.30 11.32
CA ARG A 619 -22.58 8.69 10.51
C ARG A 619 -21.28 9.43 10.75
N GLN A 620 -20.17 8.67 10.74
CA GLN A 620 -18.83 9.24 10.78
C GLN A 620 -18.61 10.16 9.58
N LEU A 621 -17.98 11.31 9.81
CA LEU A 621 -17.58 12.26 8.78
C LEU A 621 -16.60 11.63 7.79
N LEU A 622 -16.59 12.14 6.56
CA LEU A 622 -15.64 11.77 5.50
C LEU A 622 -15.50 10.25 5.29
N THR A 623 -16.58 9.49 5.53
CA THR A 623 -16.59 8.04 5.38
C THR A 623 -17.68 7.59 4.43
N GLU A 624 -17.27 6.91 3.36
CA GLU A 624 -18.16 6.41 2.32
C GLU A 624 -18.99 5.21 2.79
N SER A 625 -20.20 5.06 2.23
CA SER A 625 -21.02 3.85 2.42
C SER A 625 -20.70 2.76 1.40
N VAL A 626 -20.18 3.16 0.25
CA VAL A 626 -19.85 2.27 -0.87
C VAL A 626 -18.50 2.67 -1.43
N GLN A 627 -17.62 1.71 -1.56
CA GLN A 627 -16.37 1.84 -2.31
C GLN A 627 -16.34 0.77 -3.40
N GLY A 628 -16.03 1.17 -4.63
CA GLY A 628 -15.73 0.26 -5.73
C GLY A 628 -14.34 0.52 -6.28
N VAL A 629 -13.63 -0.53 -6.68
CA VAL A 629 -12.32 -0.41 -7.34
C VAL A 629 -12.23 -1.43 -8.48
N TRP A 630 -11.49 -1.09 -9.53
CA TRP A 630 -11.21 -2.02 -10.61
C TRP A 630 -9.87 -1.75 -11.29
N SER A 631 -9.31 -2.81 -11.85
CA SER A 631 -8.15 -2.78 -12.73
C SER A 631 -8.37 -3.79 -13.85
N VAL A 632 -8.43 -3.33 -15.08
CA VAL A 632 -8.58 -4.14 -16.28
C VAL A 632 -7.34 -3.98 -17.13
N GLY A 633 -6.60 -5.06 -17.34
CA GLY A 633 -5.36 -5.04 -18.12
C GLY A 633 -5.43 -6.04 -19.29
N TYR A 634 -4.96 -5.62 -20.45
CA TYR A 634 -4.79 -6.51 -21.60
C TYR A 634 -3.40 -6.37 -22.22
N THR A 635 -2.74 -7.50 -22.43
CA THR A 635 -1.40 -7.52 -23.01
C THR A 635 -1.38 -8.18 -24.38
N PHE A 636 -1.05 -7.40 -25.41
CA PHE A 636 -0.75 -7.85 -26.75
C PHE A 636 0.69 -8.38 -26.80
N THR A 637 0.89 -9.64 -26.46
CA THR A 637 2.24 -10.24 -26.28
C THR A 637 3.10 -10.16 -27.55
N ARG A 638 2.49 -10.31 -28.74
CA ARG A 638 3.20 -10.27 -30.04
C ARG A 638 3.89 -8.94 -30.31
N ILE A 639 3.29 -7.85 -29.87
CA ILE A 639 3.81 -6.50 -30.11
C ILE A 639 4.35 -5.86 -28.82
N GLY A 640 4.31 -6.54 -27.69
CA GLY A 640 4.77 -6.02 -26.41
C GLY A 640 4.03 -4.74 -25.95
N LEU A 641 2.73 -4.65 -26.24
CA LEU A 641 1.87 -3.53 -25.83
C LEU A 641 0.89 -3.99 -24.76
N SER A 642 0.79 -3.26 -23.67
CA SER A 642 -0.23 -3.45 -22.64
C SER A 642 -1.11 -2.22 -22.54
N ILE A 643 -2.38 -2.44 -22.25
CA ILE A 643 -3.38 -1.41 -21.94
C ILE A 643 -3.89 -1.73 -20.55
N ASP A 644 -3.83 -0.76 -19.66
CA ASP A 644 -4.34 -0.86 -18.28
C ASP A 644 -5.38 0.24 -18.06
N TYR A 645 -6.58 -0.14 -17.62
CA TYR A 645 -7.65 0.76 -17.22
C TYR A 645 -7.95 0.52 -15.74
N THR A 646 -7.75 1.55 -14.92
CA THR A 646 -7.96 1.48 -13.48
C THR A 646 -8.95 2.53 -13.03
N GLY A 647 -9.66 2.26 -11.95
CA GLY A 647 -10.57 3.25 -11.40
C GLY A 647 -11.08 2.88 -10.02
N ASN A 648 -11.70 3.87 -9.42
CA ASN A 648 -12.43 3.76 -8.16
C ASN A 648 -13.79 4.47 -8.26
N LEU A 649 -14.69 4.13 -7.37
CA LEU A 649 -16.02 4.75 -7.21
C LEU A 649 -16.29 4.87 -5.72
N TYR A 650 -16.75 6.05 -5.30
CA TYR A 650 -17.13 6.32 -3.91
C TYR A 650 -18.56 6.81 -3.83
N GLY A 651 -19.31 6.25 -2.89
CA GLY A 651 -20.64 6.70 -2.52
C GLY A 651 -20.62 7.95 -1.65
N PRO A 652 -21.78 8.51 -1.34
CA PRO A 652 -21.89 9.72 -0.55
C PRO A 652 -21.28 9.57 0.85
N MET A 653 -20.54 10.60 1.27
CA MET A 653 -19.91 10.76 2.59
C MET A 653 -20.56 11.95 3.30
N ARG A 654 -20.77 11.84 4.61
CA ARG A 654 -21.13 13.00 5.43
C ARG A 654 -19.94 13.93 5.51
N LEU A 655 -20.17 15.22 5.31
CA LEU A 655 -19.12 16.25 5.21
C LEU A 655 -19.16 17.17 6.43
N PRO A 656 -18.00 17.73 6.85
CA PRO A 656 -17.95 18.65 7.97
C PRO A 656 -18.54 20.01 7.56
N LEU A 657 -19.62 20.42 8.22
CA LEU A 657 -20.20 21.75 8.09
C LEU A 657 -19.79 22.63 9.27
N LEU A 658 -19.70 23.93 9.03
CA LEU A 658 -19.31 24.93 10.05
C LEU A 658 -20.45 25.34 10.98
N GLY A 659 -21.63 24.80 10.79
CA GLY A 659 -22.81 25.09 11.61
C GLY A 659 -24.11 24.99 10.82
N GLU A 660 -25.23 25.29 11.46
CA GLU A 660 -26.57 25.19 10.86
C GLU A 660 -26.81 26.16 9.69
N LEU A 661 -26.07 27.25 9.61
CA LEU A 661 -26.18 28.25 8.54
C LEU A 661 -25.29 27.96 7.35
N ASP A 662 -24.43 26.94 7.42
CA ASP A 662 -23.57 26.52 6.31
C ASP A 662 -24.44 25.93 5.18
N ASP A 663 -24.45 26.56 4.03
CA ASP A 663 -25.27 26.17 2.88
C ASP A 663 -24.63 25.13 1.97
N ARG A 664 -23.43 24.65 2.31
CA ARG A 664 -22.77 23.57 1.59
C ARG A 664 -23.51 22.23 1.79
N ALA A 665 -23.36 21.31 0.86
CA ALA A 665 -24.04 20.03 0.95
C ALA A 665 -23.56 19.19 2.15
N GLU A 666 -24.49 18.63 2.94
CA GLU A 666 -24.17 17.73 4.06
C GLU A 666 -23.51 16.42 3.59
N PHE A 667 -23.79 16.00 2.35
CA PHE A 667 -23.23 14.78 1.78
C PHE A 667 -22.53 15.06 0.45
N SER A 668 -21.40 14.40 0.22
CA SER A 668 -20.73 14.41 -1.07
C SER A 668 -21.61 13.77 -2.15
N PRO A 669 -21.45 14.12 -3.42
CA PRO A 669 -22.01 13.36 -4.53
C PRO A 669 -21.31 11.99 -4.65
N TRP A 670 -21.84 11.10 -5.49
CA TRP A 670 -21.06 9.97 -6.01
C TRP A 670 -19.93 10.51 -6.89
N TRP A 671 -18.73 9.95 -6.75
CA TRP A 671 -17.61 10.36 -7.55
C TRP A 671 -16.68 9.18 -7.90
N SER A 672 -15.90 9.35 -8.96
CA SER A 672 -15.03 8.31 -9.50
C SER A 672 -13.79 8.93 -10.13
N ILE A 673 -12.64 8.37 -9.86
CA ILE A 673 -11.38 8.68 -10.57
C ILE A 673 -11.03 7.48 -11.44
N GLN A 674 -10.87 7.72 -12.73
CA GLN A 674 -10.58 6.69 -13.73
C GLN A 674 -9.32 7.04 -14.49
N ASN A 675 -8.47 6.05 -14.75
CA ASN A 675 -7.19 6.25 -15.39
C ASN A 675 -6.97 5.21 -16.49
N ILE A 676 -6.27 5.59 -17.54
CA ILE A 676 -5.85 4.69 -18.61
C ILE A 676 -4.36 4.85 -18.85
N GLN A 677 -3.67 3.72 -19.01
CA GLN A 677 -2.25 3.65 -19.34
C GLN A 677 -2.00 2.72 -20.52
N LEU A 678 -1.12 3.14 -21.40
CA LEU A 678 -0.51 2.31 -22.43
C LEU A 678 0.95 2.07 -22.05
N THR A 679 1.39 0.82 -22.13
CA THR A 679 2.79 0.47 -21.86
C THR A 679 3.34 -0.31 -23.05
N LYS A 680 4.37 0.22 -23.69
CA LYS A 680 5.12 -0.44 -24.76
C LYS A 680 6.43 -1.00 -24.23
N ARG A 681 6.58 -2.31 -24.24
CA ARG A 681 7.83 -3.00 -23.96
C ARG A 681 8.58 -3.23 -25.28
N PHE A 682 9.78 -2.68 -25.41
CA PHE A 682 10.64 -2.86 -26.58
C PHE A 682 11.49 -4.13 -26.48
N ASN A 683 11.94 -4.43 -25.26
CA ASN A 683 12.70 -5.64 -24.91
C ASN A 683 12.63 -5.84 -23.39
N ASP A 684 13.41 -6.77 -22.84
CA ASP A 684 13.43 -7.05 -21.40
C ASP A 684 14.01 -5.92 -20.52
N ARG A 685 14.52 -4.85 -21.14
CA ARG A 685 15.18 -3.73 -20.46
C ARG A 685 14.39 -2.44 -20.55
N TRP A 686 13.74 -2.15 -21.67
CA TRP A 686 13.11 -0.87 -21.97
C TRP A 686 11.60 -0.96 -22.04
N GLU A 687 10.94 -0.11 -21.30
CA GLU A 687 9.50 0.14 -21.36
C GLU A 687 9.26 1.65 -21.50
N LEU A 688 8.37 2.03 -22.41
CA LEU A 688 7.80 3.38 -22.48
C LEU A 688 6.34 3.28 -22.09
N TYR A 689 5.86 4.17 -21.25
CA TYR A 689 4.47 4.20 -20.86
C TYR A 689 3.93 5.62 -20.83
N GLY A 690 2.62 5.75 -20.94
CA GLY A 690 1.94 7.02 -20.85
C GLY A 690 0.43 6.84 -20.84
N GLY A 691 -0.28 7.87 -20.49
CA GLY A 691 -1.72 7.78 -20.35
C GLY A 691 -2.37 9.05 -19.83
N VAL A 692 -3.57 8.87 -19.32
CA VAL A 692 -4.37 9.96 -18.77
C VAL A 692 -4.91 9.55 -17.40
N LYS A 693 -4.77 10.41 -16.42
CA LYS A 693 -5.35 10.29 -15.08
C LYS A 693 -6.61 11.15 -14.99
N ASN A 694 -7.55 10.70 -14.16
CA ASN A 694 -8.83 11.36 -13.94
C ASN A 694 -9.57 11.67 -15.24
N LEU A 695 -9.87 10.63 -16.03
CA LEU A 695 -10.56 10.73 -17.34
C LEU A 695 -11.88 11.48 -17.27
N LEU A 696 -12.57 11.41 -16.14
CA LEU A 696 -13.85 12.11 -15.93
C LEU A 696 -13.68 13.59 -15.56
N ASN A 697 -12.44 14.04 -15.34
CA ASN A 697 -12.12 15.39 -14.87
C ASN A 697 -12.91 15.81 -13.64
N PHE A 698 -13.13 14.85 -12.70
CA PHE A 698 -13.88 15.12 -11.49
C PHE A 698 -12.99 15.86 -10.48
N THR A 699 -13.52 16.95 -9.93
CA THR A 699 -12.92 17.70 -8.81
C THR A 699 -14.02 18.16 -7.87
N PRO A 700 -13.74 18.37 -6.57
CA PRO A 700 -14.65 19.08 -5.68
C PRO A 700 -14.97 20.50 -6.19
N PRO A 701 -16.09 21.10 -5.75
CA PRO A 701 -16.42 22.48 -6.12
C PRO A 701 -15.50 23.48 -5.41
N ALA A 702 -15.44 24.72 -5.93
CA ALA A 702 -14.62 25.81 -5.39
C ALA A 702 -14.92 26.14 -3.92
N ASN A 703 -16.18 26.00 -3.47
CA ASN A 703 -16.58 26.23 -2.07
C ASN A 703 -16.19 25.09 -1.12
N SER A 704 -15.41 24.12 -1.57
CA SER A 704 -14.78 23.13 -0.66
C SER A 704 -13.75 23.75 0.30
N ILE A 705 -13.23 24.94 -0.03
CA ILE A 705 -12.53 25.81 0.90
C ILE A 705 -13.50 26.95 1.26
N ALA A 706 -14.00 26.94 2.48
CA ALA A 706 -14.87 28.02 2.96
C ALA A 706 -14.07 29.31 3.11
N ARG A 707 -14.63 30.43 2.65
CA ARG A 707 -14.01 31.76 2.73
C ARG A 707 -12.56 31.82 2.23
N SER A 708 -12.25 31.15 1.14
CA SER A 708 -10.91 31.19 0.53
C SER A 708 -10.40 32.62 0.23
N PHE A 709 -11.32 33.58 0.05
CA PHE A 709 -11.01 34.99 -0.17
C PHE A 709 -10.62 35.77 1.11
N ASP A 710 -10.86 35.22 2.30
CA ASP A 710 -10.53 35.83 3.60
C ASP A 710 -9.97 34.76 4.57
N PRO A 711 -8.81 34.17 4.24
CA PRO A 711 -8.30 32.98 4.95
C PRO A 711 -7.71 33.26 6.34
N PHE A 712 -7.69 34.52 6.77
CA PHE A 712 -7.33 34.94 8.12
C PHE A 712 -8.53 35.48 8.90
N ASP A 713 -9.76 35.32 8.40
CA ASP A 713 -11.02 35.77 8.97
C ASP A 713 -11.04 37.25 9.39
N LYS A 714 -10.30 38.11 8.66
CA LYS A 714 -10.16 39.55 8.97
C LYS A 714 -11.48 40.30 8.87
N ASN A 715 -12.44 39.82 8.06
CA ASN A 715 -13.76 40.40 7.84
C ASN A 715 -14.88 39.59 8.52
N VAL A 716 -14.55 38.64 9.39
CA VAL A 716 -15.53 37.89 10.18
C VAL A 716 -15.86 38.66 11.46
N VAL A 717 -17.16 38.75 11.76
CA VAL A 717 -17.63 39.40 12.98
C VAL A 717 -17.93 38.32 14.03
N PHE A 718 -17.31 38.45 15.19
CA PHE A 718 -17.54 37.58 16.34
C PHE A 718 -18.34 38.29 17.41
N ASP A 719 -19.21 37.58 18.11
CA ASP A 719 -19.90 38.05 19.29
C ASP A 719 -19.00 38.05 20.54
N ASN A 720 -19.56 38.47 21.70
CA ASN A 720 -18.83 38.50 22.95
C ASN A 720 -18.44 37.11 23.49
N ASN A 721 -19.02 36.05 22.96
CA ASN A 721 -18.72 34.68 23.31
C ASN A 721 -17.74 34.02 22.30
N GLY A 722 -17.30 34.79 21.27
CA GLY A 722 -16.43 34.30 20.23
C GLY A 722 -17.17 33.53 19.10
N GLN A 723 -18.50 33.56 19.06
CA GLN A 723 -19.31 32.95 18.03
C GLN A 723 -19.39 33.85 16.78
N VAL A 724 -19.35 33.28 15.60
CA VAL A 724 -19.49 34.03 14.35
C VAL A 724 -20.90 34.58 14.19
N VAL A 725 -21.01 35.87 13.93
CA VAL A 725 -22.31 36.54 13.75
C VAL A 725 -22.60 36.65 12.24
N PRO A 726 -23.80 36.24 11.77
CA PRO A 726 -24.22 36.47 10.38
C PRO A 726 -24.23 37.96 10.06
N THR A 727 -23.63 38.33 8.93
CA THR A 727 -23.59 39.68 8.40
C THR A 727 -24.06 39.70 6.92
N PRO A 728 -24.38 40.82 6.33
CA PRO A 728 -24.72 40.88 4.91
C PRO A 728 -23.62 40.32 4.00
N ASP A 729 -22.35 40.45 4.39
CA ASP A 729 -21.20 39.94 3.63
C ASP A 729 -20.82 38.50 4.02
N ASN A 730 -21.35 37.95 5.12
CA ASN A 730 -21.17 36.60 5.59
C ASN A 730 -22.48 36.03 6.17
N PRO A 731 -23.53 35.85 5.31
CA PRO A 731 -24.87 35.48 5.77
C PRO A 731 -24.90 34.06 6.39
N ASN A 732 -23.96 33.19 6.02
CA ASN A 732 -23.87 31.83 6.46
C ASN A 732 -22.97 31.66 7.70
N ALA A 733 -22.47 32.75 8.30
CA ALA A 733 -21.61 32.75 9.48
C ALA A 733 -20.38 31.82 9.36
N LEU A 734 -19.75 31.79 8.20
CA LEU A 734 -18.59 30.93 7.93
C LEU A 734 -17.29 31.58 8.40
N THR A 735 -16.35 30.74 8.84
CA THR A 735 -14.92 31.03 8.96
C THR A 735 -14.14 30.38 7.83
N PHE A 736 -12.84 30.67 7.71
CA PHE A 736 -11.96 29.93 6.79
C PHE A 736 -11.85 28.48 7.23
N ASP A 737 -12.13 27.56 6.30
CA ASP A 737 -12.04 26.12 6.60
C ASP A 737 -11.66 25.31 5.34
N PRO A 738 -10.50 24.64 5.32
CA PRO A 738 -10.06 23.76 4.24
C PRO A 738 -10.40 22.28 4.47
N SER A 739 -11.16 21.93 5.54
CA SER A 739 -11.41 20.52 5.93
C SER A 739 -12.54 19.83 5.16
N TYR A 740 -13.33 20.58 4.36
CA TYR A 740 -14.41 20.03 3.53
C TYR A 740 -13.83 19.32 2.29
N VAL A 741 -13.09 18.20 2.51
CA VAL A 741 -12.32 17.50 1.49
C VAL A 741 -12.75 16.05 1.36
N TYR A 742 -13.43 15.69 0.28
CA TYR A 742 -13.89 14.32 0.04
C TYR A 742 -13.23 13.65 -1.17
N ALA A 743 -12.64 14.43 -2.07
CA ALA A 743 -11.96 13.96 -3.27
C ALA A 743 -10.74 14.82 -3.62
N PRO A 744 -9.81 14.34 -4.44
CA PRO A 744 -8.66 15.13 -4.89
C PRO A 744 -9.08 16.32 -5.77
N ASN A 745 -8.46 17.48 -5.61
CA ASN A 745 -8.64 18.65 -6.46
C ASN A 745 -7.96 18.54 -7.84
N GLN A 746 -7.22 17.46 -8.05
CA GLN A 746 -6.46 17.24 -9.28
C GLN A 746 -7.37 16.78 -10.42
N GLY A 747 -7.62 17.65 -11.37
CA GLY A 747 -8.38 17.37 -12.59
C GLY A 747 -7.66 16.39 -13.54
N ILE A 748 -8.16 16.32 -14.77
CA ILE A 748 -7.57 15.47 -15.82
C ILE A 748 -6.10 15.84 -16.09
N ARG A 749 -5.23 14.83 -16.18
CA ARG A 749 -3.79 14.99 -16.39
C ARG A 749 -3.24 13.94 -17.35
N GLY A 750 -2.50 14.37 -18.36
CA GLY A 750 -1.68 13.50 -19.19
C GLY A 750 -0.35 13.17 -18.50
N PHE A 751 0.17 11.98 -18.71
CA PHE A 751 1.51 11.60 -18.23
C PHE A 751 2.26 10.76 -19.25
N ILE A 752 3.59 10.82 -19.18
CA ILE A 752 4.50 9.98 -19.94
C ILE A 752 5.69 9.60 -19.05
N GLY A 753 6.18 8.38 -19.23
CA GLY A 753 7.32 7.89 -18.47
C GLY A 753 8.03 6.74 -19.17
N PHE A 754 9.20 6.41 -18.66
CA PHE A 754 9.98 5.27 -19.14
C PHE A 754 10.55 4.46 -17.98
N ARG A 755 10.76 3.16 -18.23
CA ARG A 755 11.46 2.24 -17.33
C ARG A 755 12.64 1.62 -18.03
N TYR A 756 13.76 1.56 -17.31
CA TYR A 756 14.95 0.85 -17.76
C TYR A 756 15.45 -0.07 -16.65
N THR A 757 15.70 -1.34 -17.00
CA THR A 757 16.12 -2.36 -16.04
C THR A 757 17.29 -3.15 -16.58
N ILE A 758 18.36 -3.27 -15.79
CA ILE A 758 19.51 -4.14 -16.02
C ILE A 758 19.40 -5.31 -15.02
N ARG A 759 19.31 -6.53 -15.54
CA ARG A 759 19.23 -7.76 -14.74
C ARG A 759 20.58 -8.39 -14.48
#